data_eed47a4619a5b4c58e9d8ef66fefb877
#
_entry.id   eed47a4619a5b4c58e9d8ef66fefb877
#
_cell.length_a   1.000
_cell.length_b   1.000
_cell.length_c   1.000
_cell.angle_alpha   90.00
_cell.angle_beta   90.00
_cell.angle_gamma   90.00
#
_symmetry.space_group_name_H-M   'P 1'
#
loop_
_entity.id
_entity.type
_entity.pdbx_description
1 polymer ?
#
loop_
_entity_poly.entity_id
_entity_poly.type
_entity_poly.pdbx_seq_one_letter_code
_entity_poly.pdbx_strand_id
1 'polypeptide(L)'
;MRALLVNVGLSALAASQSALAQVAPATAPPEPATAIAADGIGDIIVTANRRSESAQSTALAITAVGGEDLTQRGVVQPEDLNKAVAGLGLSANGAITQVYLRGVGTFAGLVGDSSVLVSIDGVALGSPTMVGGQFFDLERVEVLKGPQGTLYGRNAAAGAINIISAKPRFDKVSASGSIEAGNYDYYRASTGLNVPLTDTLAIRAAAQVIRRNGYFSDGSGDDNQESFRLQALFEPVDAVSLLLGADYANVHGRGSPYVATPFADSNDPYEGPSTTTGNRFLLEARETGAGPYGPGTQFQLVENDSRANSENWGVRAELNVDLGFGTLTVLPAYREVAADQIYNPGFRLTGDVTGKQTTGEVRLASEPGSKLSWLIGGYFYDDEQIELNTVEQGVGVFESSFGSVRETRALAAFGEATYSIADAFRVTGGLRYTDEERSIVGSTTSINYNPPTFDQPVTVPLSGDVSYGRLTYKAGVEADVGERSLVYATVSTGFRAGGLNQDTAPNSYRPEKLTAYSIGSKNRFLDNRLQLNVEGFYWNYIDHQENNLLPLNSGGFSVITQNIGKSSVKGVSADILFRPTPADTFSAQIEYLDATFDSYVYDVANNVAPTEGTRTGCTVTQLSPNGPPTTPGGLPTFGTSRVDCSGKPFTRAPEFSVNTSYQHRFELGGDRAIVAGADAQISSSYFFTTDYIEAAKQPAFAIVNLDLSYRAPGDRWAITGYVRNVTDEVVRNSGSQHSFIPGLIYATLRPPRTYGVRLDFNF
;
A
#
# COMPACT_ATOMS: atom_id res chain seq x y z
N MET A 1 -17.50 -9.21 -27.23
CA MET A 1 -16.31 -8.32 -27.30
C MET A 1 -15.01 -8.97 -26.79
N ARG A 2 -15.05 -10.23 -26.33
CA ARG A 2 -13.86 -10.95 -25.78
C ARG A 2 -12.91 -11.61 -26.80
N ALA A 3 -13.19 -11.60 -28.07
CA ALA A 3 -12.42 -12.34 -29.09
C ALA A 3 -11.62 -11.46 -30.08
N LEU A 4 -11.62 -10.14 -29.96
CA LEU A 4 -11.03 -9.26 -30.99
C LEU A 4 -9.68 -8.62 -30.57
N LEU A 5 -9.23 -8.73 -29.33
CA LEU A 5 -8.01 -8.06 -28.84
C LEU A 5 -6.74 -8.91 -28.88
N VAL A 6 -6.83 -10.22 -29.08
CA VAL A 6 -5.65 -11.12 -29.07
C VAL A 6 -4.93 -11.19 -30.42
N ASN A 7 -5.55 -10.79 -31.53
CA ASN A 7 -4.98 -10.92 -32.87
C ASN A 7 -4.31 -9.67 -33.46
N VAL A 8 -4.24 -8.55 -32.73
CA VAL A 8 -3.61 -7.31 -33.24
C VAL A 8 -2.13 -7.20 -32.86
N GLY A 9 -1.66 -8.00 -31.90
CA GLY A 9 -0.29 -7.89 -31.37
C GLY A 9 0.83 -8.51 -32.21
N LEU A 10 0.56 -9.38 -33.17
CA LEU A 10 1.61 -10.11 -33.90
C LEU A 10 1.84 -9.66 -35.38
N SER A 11 1.01 -8.79 -35.92
CA SER A 11 1.13 -8.39 -37.34
C SER A 11 1.91 -7.08 -37.57
N ALA A 12 2.33 -6.37 -36.53
CA ALA A 12 2.98 -5.06 -36.66
C ALA A 12 4.52 -5.12 -36.78
N LEU A 13 5.13 -6.30 -36.65
CA LEU A 13 6.61 -6.42 -36.65
C LEU A 13 7.26 -6.66 -38.02
N ALA A 14 6.51 -6.71 -39.12
CA ALA A 14 7.04 -7.12 -40.42
C ALA A 14 7.11 -6.05 -41.52
N ALA A 15 6.82 -4.77 -41.20
CA ALA A 15 6.70 -3.75 -42.26
C ALA A 15 7.43 -2.43 -42.03
N SER A 16 8.66 -2.44 -41.52
CA SER A 16 9.45 -1.18 -41.47
C SER A 16 10.94 -1.39 -41.78
N GLN A 17 11.20 -1.73 -43.03
CA GLN A 17 12.51 -1.50 -43.63
C GLN A 17 12.32 -0.67 -44.91
N SER A 18 12.45 0.63 -44.81
CA SER A 18 12.88 1.57 -45.90
C SER A 18 12.43 3.00 -45.56
N ALA A 19 13.30 3.81 -45.01
CA ALA A 19 13.49 5.22 -45.31
C ALA A 19 14.45 5.88 -44.30
N LEU A 20 15.74 5.80 -44.52
CA LEU A 20 16.73 6.65 -43.87
C LEU A 20 17.01 7.83 -44.80
N ALA A 21 16.50 9.01 -44.47
CA ALA A 21 16.96 10.27 -45.04
C ALA A 21 17.74 11.03 -43.93
N GLN A 22 19.00 11.34 -44.23
CA GLN A 22 19.91 12.12 -43.39
C GLN A 22 19.44 13.59 -43.31
N VAL A 23 19.29 14.10 -42.08
CA VAL A 23 19.23 15.54 -41.80
C VAL A 23 20.29 15.85 -40.72
N ALA A 24 21.02 16.93 -40.94
CA ALA A 24 22.14 17.39 -40.13
C ALA A 24 21.70 17.93 -38.76
N PRO A 25 22.59 17.91 -37.74
CA PRO A 25 22.19 18.12 -36.34
C PRO A 25 21.97 19.61 -36.02
N ALA A 26 20.81 19.91 -35.46
CA ALA A 26 20.56 21.11 -34.67
C ALA A 26 20.99 20.89 -33.22
N THR A 27 21.57 21.90 -32.60
CA THR A 27 22.06 21.88 -31.22
C THR A 27 20.92 21.65 -30.23
N ALA A 28 21.02 20.58 -29.47
CA ALA A 28 20.05 20.19 -28.44
C ALA A 28 20.04 21.11 -27.21
N PRO A 29 18.88 21.35 -26.59
CA PRO A 29 18.81 21.92 -25.24
C PRO A 29 19.41 20.95 -24.21
N PRO A 30 19.85 21.41 -23.02
CA PRO A 30 20.53 20.56 -22.06
C PRO A 30 19.58 19.48 -21.52
N GLU A 31 20.00 18.21 -21.61
CA GLU A 31 19.37 17.07 -21.01
C GLU A 31 19.10 17.30 -19.50
N PRO A 32 17.96 16.81 -18.95
CA PRO A 32 17.87 16.57 -17.52
C PRO A 32 18.89 15.47 -17.19
N ALA A 33 19.96 15.87 -16.51
CA ALA A 33 21.13 15.06 -16.27
C ALA A 33 20.83 13.83 -15.42
N THR A 34 20.69 12.67 -16.07
CA THR A 34 21.23 11.42 -15.54
C THR A 34 22.63 11.20 -16.13
N ALA A 35 23.48 12.20 -16.06
CA ALA A 35 24.91 12.00 -16.14
C ALA A 35 25.31 11.40 -14.78
N ILE A 36 25.46 10.08 -14.70
CA ILE A 36 26.26 9.43 -13.67
C ILE A 36 27.63 10.11 -13.77
N ALA A 37 27.90 11.03 -12.85
CA ALA A 37 29.25 11.50 -12.64
C ALA A 37 30.06 10.24 -12.36
N ALA A 38 31.12 10.00 -13.12
CA ALA A 38 31.89 8.75 -13.16
C ALA A 38 32.40 8.26 -11.77
N ASP A 39 32.25 9.05 -10.72
CA ASP A 39 32.78 8.79 -9.37
C ASP A 39 31.83 9.14 -8.18
N GLY A 40 30.51 9.24 -8.33
CA GLY A 40 29.67 9.67 -7.22
C GLY A 40 28.22 9.16 -7.21
N ILE A 41 27.48 9.42 -6.11
CA ILE A 41 26.06 9.13 -5.97
C ILE A 41 25.25 10.19 -6.72
N GLY A 42 24.45 9.77 -7.70
CA GLY A 42 23.55 10.65 -8.46
C GLY A 42 22.44 11.26 -7.59
N ASP A 43 21.91 12.40 -8.00
CA ASP A 43 20.73 12.99 -7.36
C ASP A 43 19.46 12.26 -7.82
N ILE A 44 18.61 11.92 -6.86
CA ILE A 44 17.27 11.42 -7.14
C ILE A 44 16.31 12.61 -7.08
N ILE A 45 15.67 12.90 -8.21
CA ILE A 45 14.63 13.93 -8.28
C ILE A 45 13.32 13.32 -7.79
N VAL A 46 12.62 14.02 -6.91
CA VAL A 46 11.35 13.62 -6.31
C VAL A 46 10.30 14.70 -6.53
N THR A 47 9.03 14.30 -6.38
CA THR A 47 7.86 15.19 -6.51
C THR A 47 7.09 15.35 -5.19
N ALA A 48 7.77 15.11 -4.07
CA ALA A 48 7.20 15.09 -2.72
C ALA A 48 6.46 16.38 -2.32
N ASN A 49 7.00 17.54 -2.67
CA ASN A 49 6.37 18.84 -2.43
C ASN A 49 5.52 19.34 -3.62
N ARG A 50 5.00 18.42 -4.45
CA ARG A 50 4.29 18.78 -5.71
C ARG A 50 5.14 19.60 -6.68
N ARG A 51 6.47 19.52 -6.55
CA ARG A 51 7.50 20.13 -7.38
C ARG A 51 8.63 19.15 -7.61
N SER A 52 9.33 19.27 -8.73
CA SER A 52 10.55 18.50 -8.99
C SER A 52 11.71 19.09 -8.19
N GLU A 53 12.19 18.36 -7.19
CA GLU A 53 13.27 18.77 -6.30
C GLU A 53 14.23 17.60 -6.05
N SER A 54 15.49 17.88 -5.68
CA SER A 54 16.39 16.81 -5.23
C SER A 54 15.91 16.24 -3.88
N ALA A 55 15.88 14.92 -3.76
CA ALA A 55 15.57 14.25 -2.48
C ALA A 55 16.50 14.72 -1.35
N GLN A 56 17.73 15.14 -1.66
CA GLN A 56 18.70 15.63 -0.69
C GLN A 56 18.43 17.08 -0.22
N SER A 57 17.73 17.87 -1.02
CA SER A 57 17.37 19.26 -0.67
C SER A 57 15.96 19.40 -0.05
N THR A 58 15.22 18.31 0.09
CA THR A 58 13.84 18.32 0.62
C THR A 58 13.86 18.06 2.13
N ALA A 59 13.26 18.95 2.95
CA ALA A 59 13.17 18.83 4.41
C ALA A 59 12.08 17.83 4.84
N LEU A 60 12.23 16.57 4.45
CA LEU A 60 11.28 15.49 4.70
C LEU A 60 12.02 14.14 4.63
N ALA A 61 11.64 13.19 5.48
CA ALA A 61 12.06 11.79 5.32
C ALA A 61 11.37 11.19 4.09
N ILE A 62 12.17 10.94 3.06
CA ILE A 62 11.70 10.37 1.80
C ILE A 62 12.65 9.25 1.36
N THR A 63 12.08 8.12 1.00
CA THR A 63 12.78 7.04 0.32
C THR A 63 12.27 6.97 -1.11
N ALA A 64 13.14 7.23 -2.07
CA ALA A 64 12.83 7.12 -3.49
C ALA A 64 13.63 5.98 -4.11
N VAL A 65 12.94 5.08 -4.80
CA VAL A 65 13.52 3.90 -5.45
C VAL A 65 13.26 3.98 -6.95
N GLY A 66 14.32 4.04 -7.74
CA GLY A 66 14.24 4.13 -9.21
C GLY A 66 13.72 2.83 -9.84
N GLY A 67 13.16 2.92 -11.06
CA GLY A 67 12.56 1.79 -11.76
C GLY A 67 13.57 0.64 -12.04
N GLU A 68 14.84 0.96 -12.31
CA GLU A 68 15.89 -0.05 -12.45
C GLU A 68 16.15 -0.79 -11.14
N ASP A 69 16.28 -0.07 -10.01
CA ASP A 69 16.48 -0.66 -8.69
C ASP A 69 15.27 -1.51 -8.28
N LEU A 70 14.04 -1.05 -8.58
CA LEU A 70 12.82 -1.84 -8.35
C LEU A 70 12.88 -3.17 -9.11
N THR A 71 13.24 -3.12 -10.39
CA THR A 71 13.37 -4.32 -11.23
C THR A 71 14.46 -5.26 -10.72
N GLN A 72 15.63 -4.73 -10.35
CA GLN A 72 16.75 -5.53 -9.83
C GLN A 72 16.36 -6.26 -8.52
N ARG A 73 15.67 -5.58 -7.61
CA ARG A 73 15.19 -6.16 -6.34
C ARG A 73 13.98 -7.08 -6.53
N GLY A 74 13.45 -7.21 -7.76
CA GLY A 74 12.25 -7.99 -8.05
C GLY A 74 11.01 -7.41 -7.40
N VAL A 75 10.89 -6.07 -7.39
CA VAL A 75 9.68 -5.35 -6.99
C VAL A 75 8.78 -5.25 -8.20
N VAL A 76 7.80 -6.12 -8.30
CA VAL A 76 6.88 -6.25 -9.44
C VAL A 76 5.41 -6.07 -9.05
N GLN A 77 5.16 -6.01 -7.76
CA GLN A 77 3.84 -5.78 -7.15
C GLN A 77 3.98 -4.95 -5.87
N PRO A 78 2.90 -4.35 -5.34
CA PRO A 78 2.96 -3.45 -4.18
C PRO A 78 3.67 -4.06 -2.97
N GLU A 79 3.38 -5.31 -2.63
CA GLU A 79 3.90 -6.00 -1.45
C GLU A 79 5.43 -6.16 -1.47
N ASP A 80 6.02 -6.16 -2.65
CA ASP A 80 7.47 -6.24 -2.81
C ASP A 80 8.20 -4.98 -2.34
N LEU A 81 7.53 -3.83 -2.22
CA LEU A 81 8.13 -2.60 -1.67
C LEU A 81 8.65 -2.79 -0.24
N ASN A 82 8.16 -3.78 0.50
CA ASN A 82 8.69 -4.15 1.82
C ASN A 82 10.19 -4.49 1.77
N LYS A 83 10.69 -4.94 0.62
CA LYS A 83 12.12 -5.26 0.39
C LYS A 83 12.96 -4.00 0.20
N ALA A 84 12.33 -2.90 -0.22
CA ALA A 84 13.00 -1.68 -0.63
C ALA A 84 12.89 -0.54 0.38
N VAL A 85 11.91 -0.57 1.32
CA VAL A 85 11.63 0.52 2.25
C VAL A 85 11.46 0.00 3.67
N ALA A 86 12.37 0.39 4.58
CA ALA A 86 12.27 0.06 6.00
C ALA A 86 11.09 0.81 6.66
N GLY A 87 10.40 0.13 7.60
CA GLY A 87 9.20 0.67 8.27
C GLY A 87 7.94 0.66 7.44
N LEU A 88 8.00 0.17 6.19
CA LEU A 88 6.85 -0.04 5.32
C LEU A 88 6.39 -1.50 5.43
N GLY A 89 5.09 -1.69 5.62
CA GLY A 89 4.41 -2.98 5.60
C GLY A 89 3.29 -2.97 4.57
N LEU A 90 3.42 -3.75 3.49
CA LEU A 90 2.34 -3.98 2.54
C LEU A 90 1.97 -5.46 2.56
N SER A 91 0.68 -5.72 2.48
CA SER A 91 0.16 -7.08 2.39
C SER A 91 -1.09 -7.14 1.52
N ALA A 92 -1.15 -8.14 0.65
CA ALA A 92 -2.38 -8.49 -0.05
C ALA A 92 -3.29 -9.29 0.89
N ASN A 93 -4.57 -8.95 0.87
CA ASN A 93 -5.64 -9.67 1.53
C ASN A 93 -6.82 -9.79 0.56
N GLY A 94 -6.87 -10.87 -0.21
CA GLY A 94 -7.75 -10.96 -1.35
C GLY A 94 -7.43 -9.89 -2.41
N ALA A 95 -8.43 -9.13 -2.82
CA ALA A 95 -8.29 -8.02 -3.76
C ALA A 95 -7.81 -6.69 -3.13
N ILE A 96 -7.50 -6.67 -1.84
CA ILE A 96 -7.17 -5.47 -1.08
C ILE A 96 -5.67 -5.41 -0.82
N THR A 97 -5.04 -4.26 -1.08
CA THR A 97 -3.68 -3.97 -0.63
C THR A 97 -3.72 -3.16 0.67
N GLN A 98 -3.30 -3.76 1.77
CA GLN A 98 -3.17 -3.10 3.06
C GLN A 98 -1.81 -2.43 3.18
N VAL A 99 -1.79 -1.18 3.64
CA VAL A 99 -0.56 -0.38 3.76
C VAL A 99 -0.38 0.08 5.20
N TYR A 100 0.81 -0.17 5.73
CA TYR A 100 1.28 0.28 7.04
C TYR A 100 2.60 1.01 6.88
N LEU A 101 2.73 2.16 7.50
CA LEU A 101 3.97 2.93 7.52
C LEU A 101 4.29 3.32 8.97
N ARG A 102 5.47 2.90 9.48
CA ARG A 102 5.84 3.08 10.88
C ARG A 102 4.79 2.50 11.86
N GLY A 103 4.24 1.34 11.52
CA GLY A 103 3.17 0.70 12.30
C GLY A 103 1.79 1.33 12.15
N VAL A 104 1.69 2.48 11.50
CA VAL A 104 0.40 3.16 11.28
C VAL A 104 -0.24 2.66 10.00
N GLY A 105 -1.40 2.12 10.13
CA GLY A 105 -2.23 1.54 9.07
C GLY A 105 -3.43 0.86 9.69
N THR A 106 -4.35 0.41 8.89
CA THR A 106 -5.53 -0.30 9.39
C THR A 106 -5.80 -1.54 8.57
N PHE A 107 -6.36 -2.53 9.23
CA PHE A 107 -7.03 -3.62 8.54
C PHE A 107 -8.30 -3.02 7.89
N ALA A 108 -8.16 -2.56 6.65
CA ALA A 108 -9.32 -2.08 5.90
C ALA A 108 -10.09 -3.27 5.33
N GLY A 109 -11.42 -3.21 5.39
CA GLY A 109 -12.29 -4.04 4.56
C GLY A 109 -12.18 -3.64 3.07
N LEU A 110 -13.05 -4.16 2.21
CA LEU A 110 -13.12 -3.79 0.80
C LEU A 110 -13.32 -2.29 0.59
N VAL A 111 -14.01 -1.64 1.52
CA VAL A 111 -14.21 -0.20 1.58
C VAL A 111 -13.66 0.32 2.91
N GLY A 112 -12.90 1.37 2.84
CA GLY A 112 -12.33 2.02 4.01
C GLY A 112 -11.11 2.86 3.65
N ASP A 113 -10.87 3.86 4.46
CA ASP A 113 -9.73 4.76 4.25
C ASP A 113 -8.45 4.19 4.84
N SER A 114 -7.36 4.31 4.11
CA SER A 114 -6.00 4.07 4.62
C SER A 114 -5.48 5.30 5.38
N SER A 115 -4.55 5.11 6.31
CA SER A 115 -3.78 6.21 6.91
C SER A 115 -2.56 6.61 6.07
N VAL A 116 -2.23 5.81 5.05
CA VAL A 116 -1.17 6.08 4.07
C VAL A 116 -1.81 6.27 2.70
N LEU A 117 -1.63 7.43 2.11
CA LEU A 117 -2.14 7.72 0.77
C LEU A 117 -1.31 6.98 -0.28
N VAL A 118 -1.96 6.28 -1.20
CA VAL A 118 -1.31 5.76 -2.41
C VAL A 118 -1.77 6.60 -3.61
N SER A 119 -0.84 7.02 -4.44
CA SER A 119 -1.16 7.75 -5.67
C SER A 119 -0.38 7.19 -6.85
N ILE A 120 -0.97 7.29 -8.05
CA ILE A 120 -0.29 7.01 -9.31
C ILE A 120 -0.28 8.28 -10.16
N ASP A 121 0.92 8.71 -10.55
CA ASP A 121 1.14 9.91 -11.37
C ASP A 121 0.37 11.15 -10.84
N GLY A 122 0.36 11.33 -9.51
CA GLY A 122 -0.30 12.44 -8.83
C GLY A 122 -1.79 12.24 -8.52
N VAL A 123 -2.43 11.22 -9.07
CA VAL A 123 -3.85 10.87 -8.82
C VAL A 123 -3.95 9.99 -7.59
N ALA A 124 -4.62 10.45 -6.54
CA ALA A 124 -4.88 9.68 -5.33
C ALA A 124 -5.79 8.49 -5.63
N LEU A 125 -5.48 7.31 -5.10
CA LEU A 125 -6.31 6.11 -5.18
C LEU A 125 -7.25 6.07 -3.97
N GLY A 126 -8.55 6.14 -4.20
CA GLY A 126 -9.57 6.25 -3.15
C GLY A 126 -9.92 4.92 -2.47
N SER A 127 -9.57 3.80 -3.10
CA SER A 127 -9.81 2.46 -2.57
C SER A 127 -8.53 1.62 -2.54
N PRO A 128 -8.31 0.80 -1.51
CA PRO A 128 -7.19 -0.14 -1.46
C PRO A 128 -7.25 -1.22 -2.55
N THR A 129 -8.40 -1.42 -3.19
CA THR A 129 -8.58 -2.33 -4.34
C THR A 129 -8.03 -1.77 -5.65
N MET A 130 -7.76 -0.46 -5.74
CA MET A 130 -7.21 0.19 -6.93
C MET A 130 -5.68 0.08 -7.07
N VAL A 131 -4.98 -0.46 -6.06
CA VAL A 131 -3.51 -0.45 -6.01
C VAL A 131 -2.89 -1.60 -6.82
N GLY A 132 -3.58 -2.74 -6.93
CA GLY A 132 -3.10 -3.91 -7.67
C GLY A 132 -2.86 -3.64 -9.16
N GLY A 133 -1.86 -4.32 -9.74
CA GLY A 133 -1.57 -4.27 -11.16
C GLY A 133 -0.91 -2.99 -11.68
N GLN A 134 -0.52 -2.05 -10.82
CA GLN A 134 0.05 -0.76 -11.23
C GLN A 134 1.59 -0.71 -11.28
N PHE A 135 2.27 -1.80 -10.83
CA PHE A 135 3.73 -1.86 -10.68
C PHE A 135 4.45 -2.34 -11.96
N PHE A 136 4.36 -1.60 -13.03
CA PHE A 136 5.09 -1.87 -14.27
C PHE A 136 5.45 -0.57 -15.00
N ASP A 137 6.55 -0.58 -15.74
CA ASP A 137 7.07 0.57 -16.49
C ASP A 137 7.14 1.84 -15.63
N LEU A 138 7.76 1.70 -14.46
CA LEU A 138 7.90 2.78 -13.49
C LEU A 138 9.20 3.56 -13.70
N GLU A 139 9.12 4.87 -13.55
CA GLU A 139 10.29 5.74 -13.41
C GLU A 139 10.87 5.59 -11.99
N ARG A 140 10.00 5.63 -10.97
CA ARG A 140 10.34 5.48 -9.56
C ARG A 140 9.11 5.31 -8.68
N VAL A 141 9.34 4.90 -7.44
CA VAL A 141 8.37 4.97 -6.34
C VAL A 141 8.95 5.85 -5.24
N GLU A 142 8.16 6.80 -4.75
CA GLU A 142 8.51 7.69 -3.65
C GLU A 142 7.68 7.34 -2.42
N VAL A 143 8.32 7.08 -1.28
CA VAL A 143 7.65 6.84 0.01
C VAL A 143 7.98 8.00 0.94
N LEU A 144 6.98 8.81 1.23
CA LEU A 144 7.05 9.97 2.11
C LEU A 144 6.65 9.53 3.51
N LYS A 145 7.57 9.59 4.46
CA LYS A 145 7.34 9.17 5.84
C LYS A 145 6.93 10.37 6.70
N GLY A 146 5.79 10.26 7.37
CA GLY A 146 5.20 11.33 8.18
C GLY A 146 4.05 12.07 7.49
N PRO A 147 3.27 12.87 8.25
CA PRO A 147 2.04 13.47 7.77
C PRO A 147 2.23 14.38 6.56
N GLN A 148 1.42 14.16 5.54
CA GLN A 148 1.37 14.93 4.30
C GLN A 148 0.05 15.67 4.11
N GLY A 149 -0.64 15.99 5.21
CA GLY A 149 -1.98 16.57 5.18
C GLY A 149 -2.08 17.92 4.47
N THR A 150 -1.00 18.70 4.38
CA THR A 150 -0.99 20.03 3.76
C THR A 150 -1.08 19.96 2.23
N LEU A 151 -0.27 19.13 1.58
CA LEU A 151 -0.21 19.05 0.12
C LEU A 151 -1.03 17.88 -0.45
N TYR A 152 -1.07 16.75 0.25
CA TYR A 152 -1.77 15.55 -0.21
C TYR A 152 -3.19 15.43 0.38
N GLY A 153 -3.43 16.05 1.53
CA GLY A 153 -4.77 16.17 2.12
C GLY A 153 -5.21 14.96 2.94
N ARG A 154 -6.44 14.50 2.67
CA ARG A 154 -7.08 13.40 3.40
C ARG A 154 -6.27 12.11 3.29
N ASN A 155 -6.35 11.28 4.33
CA ASN A 155 -5.80 9.92 4.33
C ASN A 155 -4.26 9.84 4.13
N ALA A 156 -3.55 10.96 4.27
CA ALA A 156 -2.10 11.05 4.29
C ALA A 156 -1.58 11.35 5.71
N ALA A 157 -2.19 10.71 6.72
CA ALA A 157 -1.84 10.90 8.12
C ALA A 157 -0.45 10.33 8.45
N ALA A 158 -0.17 9.09 8.07
CA ALA A 158 1.13 8.45 8.32
C ALA A 158 2.16 8.74 7.22
N GLY A 159 1.71 9.09 6.01
CA GLY A 159 2.57 9.35 4.86
C GLY A 159 1.89 9.17 3.53
N ALA A 160 2.70 9.12 2.47
CA ALA A 160 2.21 8.87 1.12
C ALA A 160 3.17 7.98 0.32
N ILE A 161 2.62 7.20 -0.60
CA ILE A 161 3.34 6.43 -1.60
C ILE A 161 2.96 6.98 -2.97
N ASN A 162 3.93 7.55 -3.69
CA ASN A 162 3.74 8.04 -5.04
C ASN A 162 4.36 7.05 -6.02
N ILE A 163 3.54 6.44 -6.85
CA ILE A 163 3.95 5.57 -7.96
C ILE A 163 4.06 6.47 -9.19
N ILE A 164 5.26 6.60 -9.75
CA ILE A 164 5.54 7.46 -10.90
C ILE A 164 5.87 6.57 -12.11
N SER A 165 5.03 6.62 -13.12
CA SER A 165 5.24 5.90 -14.37
C SER A 165 6.27 6.59 -15.27
N ALA A 166 6.97 5.81 -16.11
CA ALA A 166 7.86 6.35 -17.11
C ALA A 166 7.06 7.15 -18.15
N LYS A 167 7.50 8.39 -18.44
CA LYS A 167 6.81 9.31 -19.36
C LYS A 167 7.31 9.15 -20.80
N PRO A 168 6.50 9.54 -21.83
CA PRO A 168 6.96 9.68 -23.20
C PRO A 168 8.12 10.69 -23.30
N ARG A 169 9.04 10.46 -24.25
CA ARG A 169 10.23 11.30 -24.49
C ARG A 169 10.41 11.58 -25.97
N PHE A 170 10.98 12.73 -26.29
CA PHE A 170 11.20 13.17 -27.69
C PHE A 170 12.56 12.75 -28.27
N ASP A 171 13.49 12.24 -27.43
CA ASP A 171 14.89 11.99 -27.78
C ASP A 171 15.05 10.91 -28.86
N LYS A 172 14.40 9.77 -28.72
CA LYS A 172 14.54 8.63 -29.65
C LYS A 172 13.41 7.61 -29.49
N VAL A 173 13.23 6.77 -30.49
CA VAL A 173 12.49 5.51 -30.32
C VAL A 173 13.31 4.62 -29.40
N SER A 174 12.67 4.12 -28.35
CA SER A 174 13.32 3.23 -27.39
C SER A 174 12.35 2.17 -26.90
N ALA A 175 12.87 0.99 -26.62
CA ALA A 175 12.10 -0.12 -26.05
C ALA A 175 12.86 -0.70 -24.85
N SER A 176 12.16 -0.90 -23.74
CA SER A 176 12.70 -1.55 -22.57
C SER A 176 11.74 -2.63 -22.08
N GLY A 177 12.24 -3.64 -21.39
CA GLY A 177 11.38 -4.65 -20.80
C GLY A 177 12.15 -5.81 -20.19
N SER A 178 11.38 -6.77 -19.67
CA SER A 178 11.93 -7.98 -19.08
C SER A 178 11.07 -9.19 -19.37
N ILE A 179 11.72 -10.35 -19.45
CA ILE A 179 11.08 -11.67 -19.48
C ILE A 179 11.67 -12.47 -18.34
N GLU A 180 10.83 -13.10 -17.54
CA GLU A 180 11.23 -13.81 -16.33
C GLU A 180 10.53 -15.16 -16.26
N ALA A 181 11.24 -16.20 -15.81
CA ALA A 181 10.72 -17.54 -15.57
C ALA A 181 11.31 -18.11 -14.29
N GLY A 182 10.49 -18.82 -13.51
CA GLY A 182 10.92 -19.35 -12.21
C GLY A 182 10.13 -20.59 -11.77
N ASN A 183 10.39 -21.02 -10.55
CA ASN A 183 9.62 -22.11 -9.94
C ASN A 183 8.16 -21.68 -9.72
N TYR A 184 7.27 -22.63 -9.41
CA TYR A 184 5.82 -22.47 -9.36
C TYR A 184 5.23 -22.06 -10.72
N ASP A 185 5.83 -22.50 -11.83
CA ASP A 185 5.46 -22.14 -13.19
C ASP A 185 5.34 -20.61 -13.40
N TYR A 186 6.21 -19.88 -12.69
CA TYR A 186 6.24 -18.43 -12.79
C TYR A 186 6.72 -17.98 -14.16
N TYR A 187 5.94 -17.10 -14.75
CA TYR A 187 6.27 -16.41 -15.97
C TYR A 187 5.84 -14.94 -15.86
N ARG A 188 6.75 -14.02 -16.21
CA ARG A 188 6.45 -12.59 -16.33
C ARG A 188 7.05 -12.05 -17.62
N ALA A 189 6.28 -11.24 -18.33
CA ALA A 189 6.77 -10.41 -19.43
C ALA A 189 6.29 -8.97 -19.23
N SER A 190 7.19 -8.02 -19.35
CA SER A 190 6.86 -6.59 -19.31
C SER A 190 7.62 -5.86 -20.40
N THR A 191 7.00 -4.81 -20.96
CA THR A 191 7.64 -3.97 -21.98
C THR A 191 7.13 -2.54 -21.91
N GLY A 192 7.99 -1.59 -22.25
CA GLY A 192 7.68 -0.18 -22.49
C GLY A 192 8.27 0.24 -23.84
N LEU A 193 7.45 0.82 -24.69
CA LEU A 193 7.84 1.34 -26.00
C LEU A 193 7.62 2.85 -26.05
N ASN A 194 8.66 3.62 -26.31
CA ASN A 194 8.62 5.06 -26.51
C ASN A 194 8.79 5.41 -27.99
N VAL A 195 7.87 6.20 -28.53
CA VAL A 195 7.91 6.64 -29.94
C VAL A 195 7.67 8.13 -30.03
N PRO A 196 8.70 8.96 -30.31
CA PRO A 196 8.50 10.33 -30.75
C PRO A 196 7.88 10.32 -32.15
N LEU A 197 6.68 10.87 -32.28
CA LEU A 197 5.97 10.95 -33.58
C LEU A 197 6.37 12.22 -34.33
N THR A 198 6.59 13.31 -33.58
CA THR A 198 7.08 14.58 -34.04
C THR A 198 7.99 15.20 -32.96
N ASP A 199 8.58 16.35 -33.23
CA ASP A 199 9.36 17.11 -32.22
C ASP A 199 8.49 17.62 -31.05
N THR A 200 7.16 17.57 -31.19
CA THR A 200 6.20 18.08 -30.19
C THR A 200 5.19 17.04 -29.70
N LEU A 201 5.20 15.81 -30.25
CA LEU A 201 4.30 14.74 -29.87
C LEU A 201 5.07 13.43 -29.73
N ALA A 202 5.07 12.87 -28.52
CA ALA A 202 5.61 11.54 -28.22
C ALA A 202 4.56 10.65 -27.57
N ILE A 203 4.63 9.36 -27.84
CA ILE A 203 3.74 8.32 -27.27
C ILE A 203 4.59 7.28 -26.53
N ARG A 204 4.10 6.82 -25.39
CA ARG A 204 4.63 5.66 -24.68
C ARG A 204 3.53 4.64 -24.44
N ALA A 205 3.76 3.40 -24.83
CA ALA A 205 2.90 2.27 -24.53
C ALA A 205 3.64 1.25 -23.68
N ALA A 206 3.00 0.73 -22.64
CA ALA A 206 3.57 -0.28 -21.77
C ALA A 206 2.58 -1.39 -21.49
N ALA A 207 3.08 -2.62 -21.33
CA ALA A 207 2.27 -3.79 -21.00
C ALA A 207 3.02 -4.73 -20.06
N GLN A 208 2.28 -5.44 -19.21
CA GLN A 208 2.80 -6.49 -18.35
C GLN A 208 1.81 -7.66 -18.30
N VAL A 209 2.36 -8.87 -18.26
CA VAL A 209 1.63 -10.10 -17.96
C VAL A 209 2.41 -10.85 -16.89
N ILE A 210 1.71 -11.32 -15.85
CA ILE A 210 2.25 -12.22 -14.82
C ILE A 210 1.37 -13.47 -14.78
N ARG A 211 1.99 -14.64 -14.66
CA ARG A 211 1.34 -15.93 -14.42
C ARG A 211 2.20 -16.70 -13.43
N ARG A 212 1.58 -17.23 -12.40
CA ARG A 212 2.24 -18.09 -11.41
C ARG A 212 1.22 -18.99 -10.73
N ASN A 213 1.55 -20.27 -10.65
CA ASN A 213 0.77 -21.20 -9.83
C ASN A 213 0.88 -20.85 -8.34
N GLY A 214 -0.08 -21.29 -7.55
CA GLY A 214 -0.11 -21.04 -6.12
C GLY A 214 1.09 -21.63 -5.37
N TYR A 215 1.46 -20.98 -4.30
CA TYR A 215 2.47 -21.50 -3.37
C TYR A 215 1.93 -22.64 -2.51
N PHE A 216 0.63 -22.70 -2.32
CA PHE A 216 -0.03 -23.66 -1.46
C PHE A 216 -0.43 -24.92 -2.24
N SER A 217 -0.49 -26.05 -1.55
CA SER A 217 -0.81 -27.35 -2.15
C SER A 217 -2.19 -27.40 -2.81
N ASP A 218 -3.11 -26.54 -2.40
CA ASP A 218 -4.45 -26.40 -2.98
C ASP A 218 -4.52 -25.46 -4.19
N GLY A 219 -3.38 -24.89 -4.58
CA GLY A 219 -3.25 -23.95 -5.69
C GLY A 219 -3.57 -22.50 -5.34
N SER A 220 -3.86 -22.18 -4.07
CA SER A 220 -4.00 -20.79 -3.62
C SER A 220 -2.64 -20.10 -3.45
N GLY A 221 -2.65 -18.77 -3.35
CA GLY A 221 -1.45 -17.95 -3.39
C GLY A 221 -0.86 -17.87 -4.80
N ASP A 222 -1.69 -18.00 -5.83
CA ASP A 222 -1.35 -17.76 -7.23
C ASP A 222 -1.26 -16.26 -7.55
N ASP A 223 -0.76 -15.94 -8.75
CA ASP A 223 -0.60 -14.55 -9.19
C ASP A 223 -0.82 -14.47 -10.70
N ASN A 224 -1.94 -13.88 -11.11
CA ASN A 224 -2.29 -13.71 -12.51
C ASN A 224 -2.68 -12.26 -12.75
N GLN A 225 -1.91 -11.57 -13.60
CA GLN A 225 -2.12 -10.15 -13.88
C GLN A 225 -1.95 -9.85 -15.37
N GLU A 226 -2.77 -8.96 -15.89
CA GLU A 226 -2.59 -8.28 -17.16
C GLU A 226 -2.71 -6.77 -16.91
N SER A 227 -1.70 -6.02 -17.35
CA SER A 227 -1.70 -4.57 -17.18
C SER A 227 -1.27 -3.90 -18.47
N PHE A 228 -1.87 -2.74 -18.74
CA PHE A 228 -1.59 -1.93 -19.92
C PHE A 228 -1.62 -0.45 -19.57
N ARG A 229 -0.71 0.34 -20.17
CA ARG A 229 -0.66 1.80 -20.04
C ARG A 229 -0.34 2.44 -21.38
N LEU A 230 -1.06 3.50 -21.71
CA LEU A 230 -0.83 4.34 -22.87
C LEU A 230 -0.72 5.79 -22.43
N GLN A 231 0.31 6.48 -22.89
CA GLN A 231 0.52 7.90 -22.62
C GLN A 231 0.87 8.65 -23.90
N ALA A 232 0.44 9.91 -23.98
CA ALA A 232 0.79 10.84 -25.06
C ALA A 232 1.22 12.17 -24.45
N LEU A 233 2.43 12.61 -24.76
CA LEU A 233 2.99 13.88 -24.36
C LEU A 233 2.98 14.82 -25.57
N PHE A 234 2.33 15.99 -25.41
CA PHE A 234 2.22 17.02 -26.42
C PHE A 234 2.74 18.35 -25.90
N GLU A 235 3.81 18.86 -26.53
CA GLU A 235 4.47 20.13 -26.20
C GLU A 235 4.50 21.01 -27.46
N PRO A 236 3.38 21.70 -27.77
CA PRO A 236 3.29 22.54 -28.99
C PRO A 236 4.20 23.73 -28.94
N VAL A 237 4.54 24.25 -27.77
CA VAL A 237 5.50 25.32 -27.49
C VAL A 237 6.14 25.03 -26.13
N ASP A 238 7.33 25.59 -25.89
CA ASP A 238 8.10 25.36 -24.65
C ASP A 238 7.33 25.68 -23.37
N ALA A 239 6.37 26.61 -23.41
CA ALA A 239 5.58 27.06 -22.29
C ALA A 239 4.38 26.12 -21.98
N VAL A 240 4.06 25.13 -22.84
CA VAL A 240 2.84 24.30 -22.69
C VAL A 240 3.19 22.83 -22.85
N SER A 241 2.91 22.04 -21.83
CA SER A 241 3.04 20.59 -21.84
C SER A 241 1.71 19.95 -21.44
N LEU A 242 1.20 19.03 -22.26
CA LEU A 242 0.01 18.24 -22.02
C LEU A 242 0.35 16.76 -22.05
N LEU A 243 0.22 16.08 -20.91
CA LEU A 243 0.36 14.64 -20.80
C LEU A 243 -1.02 13.99 -20.61
N LEU A 244 -1.43 13.19 -21.57
CA LEU A 244 -2.62 12.34 -21.48
C LEU A 244 -2.20 10.92 -21.08
N GLY A 245 -2.93 10.28 -20.20
CA GLY A 245 -2.65 8.91 -19.76
C GLY A 245 -3.93 8.09 -19.61
N ALA A 246 -3.84 6.82 -19.97
CA ALA A 246 -4.84 5.79 -19.71
C ALA A 246 -4.13 4.53 -19.21
N ASP A 247 -4.69 3.87 -18.21
CA ASP A 247 -4.20 2.60 -17.68
C ASP A 247 -5.34 1.62 -17.46
N TYR A 248 -5.00 0.33 -17.52
CA TYR A 248 -5.88 -0.80 -17.25
C TYR A 248 -5.09 -1.88 -16.53
N ALA A 249 -5.68 -2.50 -15.52
CA ALA A 249 -5.13 -3.67 -14.86
C ALA A 249 -6.24 -4.66 -14.51
N ASN A 250 -5.97 -5.92 -14.74
CA ASN A 250 -6.79 -7.05 -14.33
C ASN A 250 -5.92 -8.01 -13.50
N VAL A 251 -6.26 -8.18 -12.25
CA VAL A 251 -5.62 -9.10 -11.30
C VAL A 251 -6.64 -10.16 -10.94
N HIS A 252 -6.30 -11.43 -11.10
CA HIS A 252 -7.25 -12.51 -10.84
C HIS A 252 -6.56 -13.78 -10.35
N GLY A 253 -7.31 -14.63 -9.67
CA GLY A 253 -6.83 -15.89 -9.14
C GLY A 253 -7.52 -16.30 -7.85
N ARG A 254 -6.90 -17.26 -7.15
CA ARG A 254 -7.38 -17.72 -5.85
C ARG A 254 -7.00 -16.82 -4.69
N GLY A 255 -6.01 -15.93 -4.92
CA GLY A 255 -5.51 -15.00 -3.91
C GLY A 255 -4.76 -15.69 -2.76
N SER A 256 -4.38 -14.91 -1.76
CA SER A 256 -3.64 -15.40 -0.59
C SER A 256 -4.58 -16.12 0.37
N PRO A 257 -4.32 -17.41 0.68
CA PRO A 257 -5.14 -18.14 1.60
C PRO A 257 -4.82 -17.77 3.05
N TYR A 258 -5.78 -18.00 3.93
CA TYR A 258 -5.55 -17.97 5.36
C TYR A 258 -5.18 -19.36 5.85
N VAL A 259 -4.09 -19.48 6.58
CA VAL A 259 -3.66 -20.70 7.24
C VAL A 259 -3.83 -20.60 8.75
N ALA A 260 -4.20 -21.69 9.38
CA ALA A 260 -4.35 -21.74 10.84
C ALA A 260 -2.97 -21.68 11.52
N THR A 261 -2.91 -20.96 12.64
CA THR A 261 -1.71 -20.89 13.49
C THR A 261 -2.06 -21.34 14.90
N PRO A 262 -1.34 -22.30 15.50
CA PRO A 262 -0.20 -23.03 14.94
C PRO A 262 -0.57 -23.83 13.68
N PHE A 263 0.41 -24.02 12.80
CA PHE A 263 0.22 -24.77 11.55
C PHE A 263 -0.22 -26.22 11.82
N ALA A 264 -1.06 -26.74 10.93
CA ALA A 264 -1.49 -28.14 11.00
C ALA A 264 -0.30 -29.11 10.82
N ASP A 265 0.58 -28.83 9.85
CA ASP A 265 1.90 -29.43 9.74
C ASP A 265 2.97 -28.35 9.93
N SER A 266 3.79 -28.50 10.97
CA SER A 266 4.92 -27.59 11.21
C SER A 266 6.06 -27.74 10.18
N ASN A 267 6.09 -28.87 9.43
CA ASN A 267 7.09 -29.12 8.39
C ASN A 267 6.65 -28.60 7.03
N ASP A 268 5.33 -28.40 6.81
CA ASP A 268 4.80 -27.80 5.59
C ASP A 268 3.80 -26.68 5.92
N PRO A 269 4.27 -25.46 6.21
CA PRO A 269 3.42 -24.31 6.49
C PRO A 269 2.57 -23.87 5.30
N TYR A 270 2.92 -24.31 4.09
CA TYR A 270 2.22 -24.03 2.83
C TYR A 270 1.28 -25.17 2.41
N GLU A 271 1.00 -26.11 3.30
CA GLU A 271 -0.13 -27.00 3.09
C GLU A 271 -1.40 -26.17 3.09
N GLY A 272 -2.09 -26.17 1.95
CA GLY A 272 -3.34 -25.41 1.79
C GLY A 272 -4.41 -25.89 2.74
N PRO A 273 -5.37 -25.04 3.11
CA PRO A 273 -6.51 -25.45 3.94
C PRO A 273 -7.36 -26.45 3.17
N SER A 274 -6.90 -27.71 3.09
CA SER A 274 -7.73 -28.76 2.50
C SER A 274 -8.95 -28.97 3.39
N THR A 275 -10.11 -29.01 2.76
CA THR A 275 -11.41 -29.13 3.37
C THR A 275 -11.61 -30.42 4.18
N THR A 276 -10.69 -31.39 4.10
CA THR A 276 -10.90 -32.72 4.66
C THR A 276 -9.81 -33.24 5.59
N THR A 277 -8.57 -32.77 5.50
CA THR A 277 -7.46 -33.38 6.25
C THR A 277 -6.43 -32.41 6.86
N GLY A 278 -6.31 -31.18 6.36
CA GLY A 278 -5.18 -30.31 6.67
C GLY A 278 -5.33 -29.41 7.90
N ASN A 279 -6.51 -29.31 8.52
CA ASN A 279 -6.68 -28.44 9.67
C ASN A 279 -7.05 -29.23 10.92
N ARG A 280 -6.05 -29.79 11.60
CA ARG A 280 -6.19 -30.58 12.81
C ARG A 280 -6.98 -29.85 13.90
N PHE A 281 -6.87 -28.54 14.02
CA PHE A 281 -7.64 -27.73 14.97
C PHE A 281 -9.13 -27.69 14.66
N LEU A 282 -9.50 -27.56 13.40
CA LEU A 282 -10.91 -27.62 13.00
C LEU A 282 -11.48 -29.04 13.19
N LEU A 283 -10.68 -30.08 12.96
CA LEU A 283 -11.06 -31.46 13.23
C LEU A 283 -11.22 -31.71 14.74
N GLU A 284 -10.27 -31.28 15.57
CA GLU A 284 -10.35 -31.41 17.03
C GLU A 284 -11.51 -30.59 17.62
N ALA A 285 -11.75 -29.36 17.13
CA ALA A 285 -12.89 -28.54 17.53
C ALA A 285 -14.23 -29.21 17.14
N ARG A 286 -14.28 -29.88 15.99
CA ARG A 286 -15.42 -30.65 15.53
C ARG A 286 -15.64 -31.92 16.36
N GLU A 287 -14.57 -32.65 16.71
CA GLU A 287 -14.64 -33.90 17.48
C GLU A 287 -14.92 -33.65 18.97
N THR A 288 -14.39 -32.56 19.52
CA THR A 288 -14.54 -32.23 20.95
C THR A 288 -15.79 -31.42 21.25
N GLY A 289 -16.51 -30.93 20.26
CA GLY A 289 -17.67 -30.06 20.45
C GLY A 289 -17.35 -28.74 21.15
N ALA A 290 -16.11 -28.30 21.07
CA ALA A 290 -15.58 -27.08 21.73
C ALA A 290 -15.99 -25.77 21.05
N GLY A 291 -17.06 -25.74 20.29
CA GLY A 291 -17.63 -24.54 19.72
C GLY A 291 -18.66 -23.87 20.65
N PRO A 292 -18.91 -22.57 20.50
CA PRO A 292 -19.87 -21.83 21.36
C PRO A 292 -21.32 -22.33 21.25
N TYR A 293 -21.60 -23.18 20.29
CA TYR A 293 -22.94 -23.70 19.99
C TYR A 293 -23.17 -25.16 20.43
N GLY A 294 -22.22 -25.78 21.17
CA GLY A 294 -22.36 -27.12 21.76
C GLY A 294 -22.03 -28.28 20.82
N PRO A 295 -22.11 -29.53 21.35
CA PRO A 295 -21.81 -30.74 20.59
C PRO A 295 -22.80 -30.94 19.43
N GLY A 296 -22.26 -31.12 18.23
CA GLY A 296 -23.06 -31.37 17.02
C GLY A 296 -23.18 -30.17 16.07
N THR A 297 -22.67 -29.01 16.43
CA THR A 297 -22.58 -27.89 15.47
C THR A 297 -21.54 -28.24 14.39
N GLN A 298 -22.01 -28.56 13.20
CA GLN A 298 -21.14 -28.86 12.08
C GLN A 298 -20.66 -27.54 11.53
N PHE A 299 -19.45 -27.12 11.92
CA PHE A 299 -18.70 -26.17 11.07
C PHE A 299 -18.39 -26.92 9.79
N GLN A 300 -19.19 -26.72 8.76
CA GLN A 300 -18.87 -27.28 7.46
C GLN A 300 -17.62 -26.57 7.00
N LEU A 301 -16.55 -27.33 6.79
CA LEU A 301 -15.37 -26.87 6.10
C LEU A 301 -15.85 -26.41 4.73
N VAL A 302 -15.77 -25.12 4.49
CA VAL A 302 -16.24 -24.50 3.26
C VAL A 302 -15.36 -24.98 2.11
N GLU A 303 -15.97 -25.24 0.97
CA GLU A 303 -15.25 -25.61 -0.24
C GLU A 303 -14.12 -24.61 -0.51
N ASN A 304 -12.99 -25.09 -1.03
CA ASN A 304 -11.87 -24.25 -1.41
C ASN A 304 -12.18 -23.55 -2.75
N ASP A 305 -13.11 -22.59 -2.70
CA ASP A 305 -13.55 -21.74 -3.80
C ASP A 305 -12.95 -20.33 -3.73
N SER A 306 -11.88 -20.17 -2.94
CA SER A 306 -11.19 -18.88 -2.78
C SER A 306 -10.88 -18.24 -4.12
N ARG A 307 -11.18 -16.96 -4.25
CA ARG A 307 -10.82 -16.14 -5.39
C ARG A 307 -10.59 -14.69 -4.98
N ALA A 308 -9.76 -14.00 -5.73
CA ALA A 308 -9.51 -12.58 -5.57
C ALA A 308 -9.31 -11.97 -6.96
N ASN A 309 -10.32 -11.26 -7.43
CA ASN A 309 -10.29 -10.60 -8.72
C ASN A 309 -10.43 -9.09 -8.53
N SER A 310 -9.69 -8.33 -9.32
CA SER A 310 -9.80 -6.88 -9.37
C SER A 310 -9.53 -6.41 -10.79
N GLU A 311 -10.49 -5.72 -11.38
CA GLU A 311 -10.35 -5.01 -12.65
C GLU A 311 -10.40 -3.52 -12.36
N ASN A 312 -9.38 -2.78 -12.76
CA ASN A 312 -9.35 -1.34 -12.60
C ASN A 312 -8.82 -0.65 -13.85
N TRP A 313 -9.34 0.53 -14.14
CA TRP A 313 -8.88 1.37 -15.22
C TRP A 313 -9.01 2.84 -14.87
N GLY A 314 -8.23 3.67 -15.53
CA GLY A 314 -8.28 5.10 -15.32
C GLY A 314 -7.81 5.90 -16.52
N VAL A 315 -8.26 7.15 -16.56
CA VAL A 315 -7.80 8.17 -17.51
C VAL A 315 -7.42 9.44 -16.75
N ARG A 316 -6.39 10.12 -17.23
CA ARG A 316 -5.92 11.38 -16.65
C ARG A 316 -5.40 12.32 -17.71
N ALA A 317 -5.41 13.61 -17.41
CA ALA A 317 -4.69 14.63 -18.17
C ALA A 317 -3.87 15.49 -17.19
N GLU A 318 -2.64 15.81 -17.54
CA GLU A 318 -1.80 16.78 -16.82
C GLU A 318 -1.40 17.88 -17.79
N LEU A 319 -1.98 19.06 -17.59
CA LEU A 319 -1.63 20.27 -18.35
C LEU A 319 -0.74 21.14 -17.48
N ASN A 320 0.45 21.44 -17.97
CA ASN A 320 1.36 22.42 -17.37
C ASN A 320 1.53 23.61 -18.32
N VAL A 321 1.37 24.83 -17.78
CA VAL A 321 1.54 26.08 -18.50
C VAL A 321 2.52 26.96 -17.74
N ASP A 322 3.64 27.26 -18.35
CA ASP A 322 4.59 28.25 -17.85
C ASP A 322 4.06 29.65 -18.15
N LEU A 323 3.82 30.44 -17.08
CA LEU A 323 3.32 31.81 -17.15
C LEU A 323 4.45 32.85 -17.03
N GLY A 324 5.71 32.43 -16.97
CA GLY A 324 6.92 33.28 -16.83
C GLY A 324 7.17 33.75 -15.39
N PHE A 325 6.21 33.67 -14.47
CA PHE A 325 6.36 33.90 -13.04
C PHE A 325 6.07 32.67 -12.21
N GLY A 326 5.62 31.61 -12.86
CA GLY A 326 5.27 30.36 -12.24
C GLY A 326 4.52 29.42 -13.19
N THR A 327 4.41 28.16 -12.79
CA THR A 327 3.75 27.09 -13.55
C THR A 327 2.34 26.83 -13.02
N LEU A 328 1.35 26.94 -13.92
CA LEU A 328 -0.01 26.47 -13.69
C LEU A 328 -0.11 24.99 -14.08
N THR A 329 -0.52 24.13 -13.14
CA THR A 329 -0.84 22.72 -13.40
C THR A 329 -2.33 22.46 -13.21
N VAL A 330 -2.93 21.71 -14.15
CA VAL A 330 -4.33 21.24 -14.07
C VAL A 330 -4.31 19.73 -14.29
N LEU A 331 -4.84 18.96 -13.31
CA LEU A 331 -4.80 17.50 -13.29
C LEU A 331 -6.21 16.92 -13.01
N PRO A 332 -7.10 16.80 -14.00
CA PRO A 332 -8.32 16.00 -13.89
C PRO A 332 -8.01 14.52 -14.10
N ALA A 333 -8.74 13.65 -13.37
CA ALA A 333 -8.68 12.22 -13.55
C ALA A 333 -10.01 11.55 -13.21
N TYR A 334 -10.24 10.40 -13.85
CA TYR A 334 -11.35 9.48 -13.60
C TYR A 334 -10.83 8.06 -13.51
N ARG A 335 -11.35 7.30 -12.52
CA ARG A 335 -10.99 5.89 -12.34
C ARG A 335 -12.21 5.06 -11.97
N GLU A 336 -12.21 3.79 -12.42
CA GLU A 336 -13.17 2.78 -11.97
C GLU A 336 -12.44 1.53 -11.47
N VAL A 337 -13.08 0.84 -10.54
CA VAL A 337 -12.67 -0.48 -10.05
C VAL A 337 -13.88 -1.38 -9.90
N ALA A 338 -13.70 -2.64 -10.27
CA ALA A 338 -14.61 -3.72 -9.91
C ALA A 338 -13.76 -4.83 -9.28
N ALA A 339 -14.12 -5.26 -8.07
CA ALA A 339 -13.42 -6.34 -7.39
C ALA A 339 -14.43 -7.33 -6.84
N ASP A 340 -14.13 -8.62 -7.00
CA ASP A 340 -14.86 -9.71 -6.37
C ASP A 340 -13.89 -10.66 -5.67
N GLN A 341 -14.26 -11.09 -4.48
CA GLN A 341 -13.43 -11.99 -3.70
C GLN A 341 -14.25 -13.00 -2.89
N ILE A 342 -13.67 -14.17 -2.74
CA ILE A 342 -14.11 -15.19 -1.78
C ILE A 342 -12.89 -15.60 -0.99
N TYR A 343 -12.95 -15.52 0.33
CA TYR A 343 -11.89 -15.99 1.20
C TYR A 343 -12.45 -16.63 2.46
N ASN A 344 -11.71 -17.59 3.01
CA ASN A 344 -12.17 -18.49 4.04
C ASN A 344 -11.27 -18.44 5.28
N PRO A 345 -11.38 -17.39 6.15
CA PRO A 345 -10.64 -17.34 7.42
C PRO A 345 -11.38 -18.15 8.52
N GLY A 346 -11.76 -19.40 8.22
CA GLY A 346 -12.57 -20.26 9.08
C GLY A 346 -14.09 -20.12 8.94
N PHE A 347 -14.53 -19.19 8.13
CA PHE A 347 -15.90 -18.99 7.64
C PHE A 347 -15.82 -18.39 6.23
N ARG A 348 -16.87 -18.52 5.45
CA ARG A 348 -16.84 -18.01 4.08
C ARG A 348 -17.22 -16.54 4.05
N LEU A 349 -16.34 -15.72 3.46
CA LEU A 349 -16.59 -14.33 3.17
C LEU A 349 -16.62 -14.13 1.66
N THR A 350 -17.72 -13.58 1.16
CA THR A 350 -17.79 -13.09 -0.21
C THR A 350 -17.87 -11.57 -0.19
N GLY A 351 -17.26 -10.93 -1.17
CA GLY A 351 -17.30 -9.48 -1.28
C GLY A 351 -17.22 -9.04 -2.73
N ASP A 352 -18.18 -8.21 -3.13
CA ASP A 352 -18.23 -7.56 -4.42
C ASP A 352 -18.20 -6.04 -4.19
N VAL A 353 -17.30 -5.36 -4.88
CA VAL A 353 -17.17 -3.89 -4.83
C VAL A 353 -17.08 -3.34 -6.24
N THR A 354 -17.84 -2.30 -6.51
CA THR A 354 -17.60 -1.41 -7.66
C THR A 354 -17.40 0.01 -7.14
N GLY A 355 -16.40 0.71 -7.70
CA GLY A 355 -16.06 2.08 -7.29
C GLY A 355 -15.83 2.96 -8.51
N LYS A 356 -16.29 4.21 -8.42
CA LYS A 356 -16.07 5.26 -9.41
C LYS A 356 -15.53 6.49 -8.72
N GLN A 357 -14.43 7.00 -9.21
CA GLN A 357 -13.75 8.15 -8.63
C GLN A 357 -13.47 9.21 -9.68
N THR A 358 -13.81 10.46 -9.37
CA THR A 358 -13.41 11.64 -10.13
C THR A 358 -12.57 12.54 -9.24
N THR A 359 -11.43 12.98 -9.74
CA THR A 359 -10.56 13.94 -9.04
C THR A 359 -10.18 15.10 -9.95
N GLY A 360 -9.92 16.25 -9.34
CA GLY A 360 -9.38 17.41 -10.04
C GLY A 360 -8.47 18.20 -9.12
N GLU A 361 -7.26 18.49 -9.60
CA GLU A 361 -6.33 19.39 -8.91
C GLU A 361 -5.95 20.54 -9.84
N VAL A 362 -5.98 21.76 -9.30
CA VAL A 362 -5.44 22.96 -9.96
C VAL A 362 -4.45 23.58 -9.00
N ARG A 363 -3.23 23.80 -9.45
CA ARG A 363 -2.17 24.44 -8.66
C ARG A 363 -1.36 25.42 -9.47
N LEU A 364 -0.93 26.48 -8.81
CA LEU A 364 0.01 27.45 -9.33
C LEU A 364 1.22 27.50 -8.40
N ALA A 365 2.39 27.26 -8.97
CA ALA A 365 3.67 27.24 -8.26
C ALA A 365 4.61 28.30 -8.82
N SER A 366 5.33 29.02 -7.94
CA SER A 366 6.36 29.98 -8.35
C SER A 366 7.51 29.30 -9.09
N GLU A 367 8.26 30.06 -9.89
CA GLU A 367 9.50 29.60 -10.49
C GLU A 367 10.50 29.06 -9.46
N PRO A 368 11.26 28.00 -9.81
CA PRO A 368 12.34 27.48 -8.96
C PRO A 368 13.44 28.54 -8.71
N GLY A 369 14.07 28.48 -7.54
CA GLY A 369 15.22 29.33 -7.20
C GLY A 369 14.88 30.76 -6.79
N SER A 370 13.60 31.13 -6.69
CA SER A 370 13.19 32.43 -6.16
C SER A 370 13.40 32.49 -4.64
N LYS A 371 13.70 33.69 -4.11
CA LYS A 371 13.86 33.92 -2.66
C LYS A 371 12.58 33.53 -1.87
N LEU A 372 11.43 33.70 -2.49
CA LEU A 372 10.12 33.23 -2.00
C LEU A 372 9.60 32.17 -2.98
N SER A 373 9.67 30.91 -2.62
CA SER A 373 9.08 29.81 -3.34
C SER A 373 7.68 29.54 -2.73
N TRP A 374 6.64 29.53 -3.55
CA TRP A 374 5.28 29.33 -3.08
C TRP A 374 4.47 28.45 -4.03
N LEU A 375 3.47 27.77 -3.49
CA LEU A 375 2.50 26.95 -4.21
C LEU A 375 1.12 27.20 -3.58
N ILE A 376 0.11 27.42 -4.44
CA ILE A 376 -1.28 27.48 -4.03
C ILE A 376 -2.10 26.55 -4.91
N GLY A 377 -3.20 26.01 -4.39
CA GLY A 377 -4.03 25.11 -5.19
C GLY A 377 -5.41 24.84 -4.60
N GLY A 378 -6.21 24.21 -5.43
CA GLY A 378 -7.52 23.66 -5.10
C GLY A 378 -7.62 22.20 -5.52
N TYR A 379 -8.39 21.42 -4.76
CA TYR A 379 -8.58 20.00 -5.00
C TYR A 379 -10.06 19.64 -4.87
N PHE A 380 -10.52 18.82 -5.80
CA PHE A 380 -11.85 18.22 -5.84
C PHE A 380 -11.75 16.69 -5.83
N TYR A 381 -12.62 16.05 -5.08
CA TYR A 381 -12.74 14.59 -5.00
C TYR A 381 -14.22 14.22 -4.92
N ASP A 382 -14.63 13.25 -5.74
CA ASP A 382 -15.97 12.66 -5.76
C ASP A 382 -15.82 11.16 -5.99
N ASP A 383 -16.39 10.33 -5.11
CA ASP A 383 -16.21 8.87 -5.10
C ASP A 383 -17.52 8.20 -4.69
N GLU A 384 -17.97 7.25 -5.51
CA GLU A 384 -19.09 6.37 -5.26
C GLU A 384 -18.58 4.92 -5.16
N GLN A 385 -18.90 4.24 -4.09
CA GLN A 385 -18.58 2.81 -3.90
C GLN A 385 -19.87 2.04 -3.59
N ILE A 386 -20.09 0.98 -4.35
CA ILE A 386 -21.18 0.02 -4.13
C ILE A 386 -20.53 -1.26 -3.62
N GLU A 387 -20.98 -1.69 -2.45
CA GLU A 387 -20.43 -2.84 -1.74
C GLU A 387 -21.54 -3.86 -1.48
N LEU A 388 -21.25 -5.13 -1.75
CA LEU A 388 -22.07 -6.27 -1.32
C LEU A 388 -21.15 -7.32 -0.70
N ASN A 389 -21.31 -7.55 0.58
CA ASN A 389 -20.55 -8.58 1.34
C ASN A 389 -21.50 -9.58 1.95
N THR A 390 -21.11 -10.85 1.96
CA THR A 390 -21.83 -11.90 2.71
C THR A 390 -20.83 -12.65 3.57
N VAL A 391 -21.22 -12.87 4.82
CA VAL A 391 -20.50 -13.64 5.83
C VAL A 391 -21.33 -14.86 6.15
N GLU A 392 -20.83 -16.05 5.80
CA GLU A 392 -21.45 -17.34 6.12
C GLU A 392 -20.66 -17.98 7.27
N GLN A 393 -21.28 -18.05 8.45
CA GLN A 393 -20.65 -18.61 9.65
C GLN A 393 -21.15 -20.03 9.89
N GLY A 394 -20.69 -20.97 9.06
CA GLY A 394 -21.13 -22.35 9.02
C GLY A 394 -22.41 -22.55 8.22
N VAL A 395 -22.45 -23.61 7.44
CA VAL A 395 -23.64 -23.95 6.64
C VAL A 395 -24.82 -24.22 7.54
N GLY A 396 -25.87 -23.40 7.36
CA GLY A 396 -27.09 -23.54 8.17
C GLY A 396 -26.98 -23.08 9.64
N VAL A 397 -25.99 -22.20 9.97
CA VAL A 397 -25.85 -21.62 11.31
C VAL A 397 -26.24 -20.16 11.32
N PHE A 398 -25.51 -19.37 10.54
CA PHE A 398 -25.70 -17.91 10.47
C PHE A 398 -25.18 -17.36 9.16
N GLU A 399 -25.95 -16.49 8.55
CA GLU A 399 -25.56 -15.72 7.37
C GLU A 399 -25.85 -14.24 7.61
N SER A 400 -24.95 -13.38 7.19
CA SER A 400 -25.16 -11.93 7.21
C SER A 400 -24.70 -11.32 5.88
N SER A 401 -25.61 -10.63 5.21
CA SER A 401 -25.35 -9.92 3.98
C SER A 401 -25.44 -8.41 4.18
N PHE A 402 -24.44 -7.68 3.70
CA PHE A 402 -24.34 -6.23 3.78
C PHE A 402 -24.35 -5.67 2.36
N GLY A 403 -25.33 -4.84 2.05
CA GLY A 403 -25.35 -4.09 0.80
C GLY A 403 -25.39 -2.60 1.08
N SER A 404 -24.44 -1.83 0.52
CA SER A 404 -24.44 -0.37 0.70
C SER A 404 -23.90 0.37 -0.51
N VAL A 405 -24.42 1.57 -0.71
CA VAL A 405 -23.85 2.63 -1.55
C VAL A 405 -23.24 3.67 -0.63
N ARG A 406 -21.97 3.98 -0.84
CA ARG A 406 -21.22 5.00 -0.11
C ARG A 406 -20.80 6.08 -1.07
N GLU A 407 -21.05 7.33 -0.72
CA GLU A 407 -20.59 8.48 -1.47
C GLU A 407 -19.66 9.32 -0.60
N THR A 408 -18.61 9.83 -1.20
CA THR A 408 -17.67 10.76 -0.55
C THR A 408 -17.41 11.91 -1.48
N ARG A 409 -17.65 13.14 -1.02
CA ARG A 409 -17.29 14.36 -1.73
C ARG A 409 -16.39 15.21 -0.88
N ALA A 410 -15.29 15.71 -1.45
CA ALA A 410 -14.39 16.61 -0.74
C ALA A 410 -13.92 17.77 -1.62
N LEU A 411 -13.85 18.96 -1.00
CA LEU A 411 -13.27 20.16 -1.57
C LEU A 411 -12.13 20.65 -0.67
N ALA A 412 -11.03 21.10 -1.26
CA ALA A 412 -9.97 21.69 -0.48
C ALA A 412 -9.28 22.85 -1.17
N ALA A 413 -8.82 23.81 -0.35
CA ALA A 413 -7.89 24.85 -0.75
C ALA A 413 -6.61 24.73 0.08
N PHE A 414 -5.45 24.90 -0.55
CA PHE A 414 -4.16 24.73 0.11
C PHE A 414 -3.11 25.67 -0.42
N GLY A 415 -2.08 25.90 0.38
CA GLY A 415 -0.90 26.65 -0.03
C GLY A 415 0.27 26.38 0.89
N GLU A 416 1.47 26.46 0.34
CA GLU A 416 2.74 26.35 1.05
C GLU A 416 3.70 27.42 0.51
N ALA A 417 4.48 28.02 1.40
CA ALA A 417 5.52 28.98 1.01
C ALA A 417 6.79 28.72 1.79
N THR A 418 7.93 28.77 1.11
CA THR A 418 9.28 28.71 1.68
C THR A 418 10.00 30.01 1.37
N TYR A 419 10.48 30.70 2.41
CA TYR A 419 11.21 31.96 2.32
C TYR A 419 12.68 31.77 2.73
N SER A 420 13.61 32.12 1.85
CA SER A 420 15.04 32.14 2.13
C SER A 420 15.39 33.42 2.90
N ILE A 421 15.51 33.33 4.24
CA ILE A 421 15.90 34.46 5.10
C ILE A 421 17.36 34.84 4.82
N ALA A 422 18.20 33.80 4.63
CA ALA A 422 19.59 33.91 4.18
C ALA A 422 19.87 32.78 3.19
N ASP A 423 20.99 32.83 2.49
CA ASP A 423 21.35 31.83 1.48
C ASP A 423 21.34 30.42 2.02
N ALA A 424 21.74 30.22 3.28
CA ALA A 424 21.79 28.92 3.94
C ALA A 424 20.60 28.66 4.88
N PHE A 425 19.62 29.58 5.04
CA PHE A 425 18.55 29.42 6.01
C PHE A 425 17.16 29.72 5.43
N ARG A 426 16.28 28.74 5.50
CA ARG A 426 14.92 28.81 4.96
C ARG A 426 13.88 28.52 6.04
N VAL A 427 12.72 29.14 5.91
CA VAL A 427 11.52 28.87 6.70
C VAL A 427 10.37 28.51 5.78
N THR A 428 9.62 27.48 6.15
CA THR A 428 8.47 26.98 5.40
C THR A 428 7.22 27.07 6.24
N GLY A 429 6.11 27.50 5.63
CA GLY A 429 4.77 27.47 6.21
C GLY A 429 3.75 27.01 5.19
N GLY A 430 2.85 26.12 5.59
CA GLY A 430 1.80 25.60 4.73
C GLY A 430 0.49 25.40 5.48
N LEU A 431 -0.63 25.56 4.77
CA LEU A 431 -1.99 25.39 5.29
C LEU A 431 -2.85 24.70 4.22
N ARG A 432 -3.78 23.85 4.68
CA ARG A 432 -4.87 23.31 3.87
C ARG A 432 -6.14 23.25 4.69
N TYR A 433 -7.23 23.69 4.09
CA TYR A 433 -8.58 23.45 4.59
C TYR A 433 -9.28 22.47 3.65
N THR A 434 -9.81 21.39 4.21
CA THR A 434 -10.57 20.36 3.51
C THR A 434 -11.95 20.31 4.11
N ASP A 435 -12.98 20.42 3.29
CA ASP A 435 -14.37 20.18 3.61
C ASP A 435 -14.78 18.84 2.99
N GLU A 436 -15.38 17.96 3.79
CA GLU A 436 -15.71 16.60 3.36
C GLU A 436 -17.09 16.18 3.84
N GLU A 437 -17.87 15.63 2.91
CA GLU A 437 -19.20 15.07 3.13
C GLU A 437 -19.17 13.57 2.76
N ARG A 438 -19.84 12.75 3.56
CA ARG A 438 -20.00 11.31 3.33
C ARG A 438 -21.43 10.89 3.60
N SER A 439 -21.92 9.99 2.76
CA SER A 439 -23.22 9.33 2.96
C SER A 439 -23.07 7.81 2.84
N ILE A 440 -24.00 7.10 3.45
CA ILE A 440 -24.20 5.67 3.28
C ILE A 440 -25.68 5.38 3.21
N VAL A 441 -26.08 4.55 2.25
CA VAL A 441 -27.45 4.04 2.12
C VAL A 441 -27.37 2.55 1.79
N GLY A 442 -28.19 1.73 2.48
CA GLY A 442 -28.20 0.30 2.23
C GLY A 442 -28.98 -0.49 3.27
N SER A 443 -28.59 -1.72 3.47
CA SER A 443 -29.18 -2.59 4.50
C SER A 443 -28.23 -3.71 4.91
N THR A 444 -28.44 -4.21 6.12
CA THR A 444 -27.87 -5.47 6.59
C THR A 444 -28.99 -6.48 6.77
N THR A 445 -28.85 -7.66 6.19
CA THR A 445 -29.79 -8.77 6.36
C THR A 445 -29.07 -9.92 7.04
N SER A 446 -29.59 -10.40 8.15
CA SER A 446 -29.05 -11.54 8.89
C SER A 446 -30.08 -12.67 8.96
N ILE A 447 -29.63 -13.89 8.75
CA ILE A 447 -30.43 -15.11 8.84
C ILE A 447 -29.78 -16.01 9.90
N ASN A 448 -30.56 -16.39 10.93
CA ASN A 448 -30.14 -17.33 11.94
C ASN A 448 -30.89 -18.64 11.75
N TYR A 449 -30.17 -19.68 11.37
CA TYR A 449 -30.75 -21.01 11.12
C TYR A 449 -30.97 -21.85 12.37
N ASN A 450 -30.69 -21.30 13.57
CA ASN A 450 -30.88 -22.02 14.86
C ASN A 450 -32.23 -21.73 15.49
N PRO A 451 -32.78 -22.70 16.29
CA PRO A 451 -34.01 -22.47 17.08
C PRO A 451 -33.86 -21.30 18.09
N PRO A 452 -34.89 -20.51 18.35
CA PRO A 452 -36.27 -20.63 17.90
C PRO A 452 -36.61 -19.83 16.63
N THR A 453 -35.65 -19.13 16.06
CA THR A 453 -35.89 -18.13 15.01
C THR A 453 -35.86 -18.66 13.59
N PHE A 454 -35.56 -19.94 13.38
CA PHE A 454 -35.45 -20.64 12.08
C PHE A 454 -35.75 -19.81 10.83
N ASP A 455 -34.71 -19.57 10.01
CA ASP A 455 -34.81 -19.10 8.63
C ASP A 455 -35.56 -17.76 8.40
N GLN A 456 -35.82 -16.98 9.44
CA GLN A 456 -36.45 -15.67 9.29
C GLN A 456 -35.36 -14.61 9.11
N PRO A 457 -35.26 -14.00 7.94
CA PRO A 457 -34.32 -12.90 7.72
C PRO A 457 -34.71 -11.67 8.55
N VAL A 458 -33.75 -11.11 9.25
CA VAL A 458 -33.87 -9.79 9.89
C VAL A 458 -33.12 -8.79 9.06
N THR A 459 -33.83 -7.83 8.49
CA THR A 459 -33.22 -6.76 7.69
C THR A 459 -33.29 -5.46 8.46
N VAL A 460 -32.13 -4.83 8.64
CA VAL A 460 -31.98 -3.52 9.26
C VAL A 460 -31.55 -2.53 8.17
N PRO A 461 -32.35 -1.47 7.90
CA PRO A 461 -31.95 -0.46 6.94
C PRO A 461 -30.78 0.35 7.48
N LEU A 462 -29.89 0.73 6.59
CA LEU A 462 -28.71 1.53 6.84
C LEU A 462 -28.85 2.87 6.09
N SER A 463 -28.77 3.97 6.83
CA SER A 463 -28.65 5.30 6.22
C SER A 463 -27.95 6.23 7.20
N GLY A 464 -27.16 7.13 6.66
CA GLY A 464 -26.51 8.16 7.46
C GLY A 464 -25.67 9.10 6.59
N ASP A 465 -25.42 10.25 7.14
CA ASP A 465 -24.52 11.26 6.58
C ASP A 465 -23.63 11.85 7.67
N VAL A 466 -22.43 12.24 7.30
CA VAL A 466 -21.50 12.99 8.14
C VAL A 466 -20.77 14.03 7.29
N SER A 467 -20.56 15.21 7.86
CA SER A 467 -19.73 16.25 7.27
C SER A 467 -18.76 16.83 8.28
N TYR A 468 -17.59 17.23 7.82
CA TYR A 468 -16.60 17.88 8.67
C TYR A 468 -15.58 18.70 7.88
N GLY A 469 -15.20 19.85 8.46
CA GLY A 469 -14.06 20.64 7.99
C GLY A 469 -12.78 20.30 8.74
N ARG A 470 -11.63 20.26 8.05
CA ARG A 470 -10.32 20.02 8.66
C ARG A 470 -9.28 21.00 8.16
N LEU A 471 -8.61 21.63 9.12
CA LEU A 471 -7.41 22.42 8.88
C LEU A 471 -6.18 21.57 9.18
N THR A 472 -5.27 21.45 8.21
CA THR A 472 -3.94 20.88 8.39
C THR A 472 -2.89 21.95 8.12
N TYR A 473 -1.74 21.85 8.80
CA TYR A 473 -0.67 22.81 8.67
C TYR A 473 0.71 22.13 8.70
N LYS A 474 1.68 22.82 8.15
CA LYS A 474 3.11 22.50 8.20
C LYS A 474 3.87 23.78 8.55
N ALA A 475 4.86 23.65 9.40
CA ALA A 475 5.84 24.69 9.67
C ALA A 475 7.23 24.03 9.75
N GLY A 476 8.25 24.66 9.16
CA GLY A 476 9.58 24.09 9.11
C GLY A 476 10.67 25.16 9.06
N VAL A 477 11.85 24.75 9.50
CA VAL A 477 13.11 25.49 9.35
C VAL A 477 14.14 24.57 8.74
N GLU A 478 14.97 25.10 7.87
CA GLU A 478 15.99 24.38 7.15
C GLU A 478 17.28 25.20 7.14
N ALA A 479 18.41 24.53 7.32
CA ALA A 479 19.72 25.17 7.26
C ALA A 479 20.72 24.30 6.47
N ASP A 480 21.35 24.87 5.46
CA ASP A 480 22.48 24.27 4.78
C ASP A 480 23.72 24.48 5.66
N VAL A 481 24.24 23.39 6.24
CA VAL A 481 25.39 23.41 7.17
C VAL A 481 26.71 23.08 6.48
N GLY A 482 26.67 22.98 5.15
CA GLY A 482 27.78 22.72 4.24
C GLY A 482 27.28 22.62 2.82
N GLU A 483 28.16 22.51 1.83
CA GLU A 483 27.81 22.47 0.40
C GLU A 483 26.85 21.32 0.03
N ARG A 484 26.82 20.24 0.83
CA ARG A 484 26.06 19.02 0.56
C ARG A 484 25.40 18.45 1.84
N SER A 485 25.11 19.34 2.80
CA SER A 485 24.53 18.97 4.10
C SER A 485 23.40 19.90 4.46
N LEU A 486 22.22 19.33 4.65
CA LEU A 486 21.00 20.00 5.10
C LEU A 486 20.62 19.49 6.48
N VAL A 487 20.25 20.39 7.39
CA VAL A 487 19.58 20.07 8.65
C VAL A 487 18.21 20.74 8.63
N TYR A 488 17.19 20.04 9.12
CA TYR A 488 15.83 20.56 9.16
C TYR A 488 15.10 20.19 10.45
N ALA A 489 14.11 20.98 10.81
CA ALA A 489 13.12 20.63 11.82
C ALA A 489 11.74 21.06 11.33
N THR A 490 10.75 20.16 11.49
CA THR A 490 9.40 20.37 11.00
C THR A 490 8.35 19.98 12.04
N VAL A 491 7.22 20.70 12.00
CA VAL A 491 5.95 20.29 12.59
C VAL A 491 4.95 20.16 11.44
N SER A 492 4.31 19.01 11.33
CA SER A 492 3.29 18.77 10.30
C SER A 492 2.09 18.03 10.88
N THR A 493 0.94 18.25 10.27
CA THR A 493 -0.32 17.61 10.67
C THR A 493 -0.93 16.83 9.51
N GLY A 494 -1.62 15.76 9.87
CA GLY A 494 -2.40 14.95 8.96
C GLY A 494 -3.68 14.48 9.63
N PHE A 495 -4.59 13.94 8.85
CA PHE A 495 -5.79 13.30 9.36
C PHE A 495 -6.17 12.11 8.50
N ARG A 496 -6.79 11.12 9.14
CA ARG A 496 -7.57 10.10 8.47
C ARG A 496 -9.04 10.47 8.61
N ALA A 497 -9.78 10.33 7.53
CA ALA A 497 -11.17 10.72 7.45
C ALA A 497 -12.04 9.98 8.50
N GLY A 498 -13.06 10.65 9.00
CA GLY A 498 -14.16 10.03 9.73
C GLY A 498 -15.10 9.32 8.77
N GLY A 499 -16.10 8.61 9.28
CA GLY A 499 -17.01 7.88 8.42
C GLY A 499 -18.18 7.26 9.15
N LEU A 500 -18.81 6.32 8.44
CA LEU A 500 -20.01 5.63 8.86
C LEU A 500 -19.76 4.12 8.86
N ASN A 501 -20.15 3.47 9.95
CA ASN A 501 -20.16 2.02 10.08
C ASN A 501 -21.49 1.44 9.59
N GLN A 502 -21.48 0.14 9.35
CA GLN A 502 -22.68 -0.62 9.02
C GLN A 502 -23.40 -1.05 10.30
N ASP A 503 -24.72 -0.90 10.34
CA ASP A 503 -25.64 -1.49 11.34
C ASP A 503 -25.18 -1.39 12.80
N THR A 504 -24.72 -0.23 13.24
CA THR A 504 -24.32 0.01 14.64
C THR A 504 -24.90 1.32 15.18
N ALA A 505 -24.93 1.46 16.48
CA ALA A 505 -25.26 2.70 17.16
C ALA A 505 -24.17 3.05 18.21
N PRO A 506 -23.42 4.18 18.05
CA PRO A 506 -23.52 5.12 16.93
C PRO A 506 -22.87 4.55 15.65
N ASN A 507 -23.45 4.85 14.51
CA ASN A 507 -22.94 4.38 13.22
C ASN A 507 -21.81 5.26 12.64
N SER A 508 -21.40 6.32 13.31
CA SER A 508 -20.35 7.23 12.84
C SER A 508 -19.13 7.23 13.75
N TYR A 509 -17.98 7.49 13.15
CA TYR A 509 -16.70 7.71 13.85
C TYR A 509 -16.05 9.02 13.38
N ARG A 510 -15.30 9.66 14.29
CA ARG A 510 -14.67 10.96 14.05
C ARG A 510 -13.36 10.80 13.27
N PRO A 511 -12.94 11.86 12.53
CA PRO A 511 -11.60 11.89 11.96
C PRO A 511 -10.51 11.74 13.01
N GLU A 512 -9.55 10.85 12.75
CA GLU A 512 -8.29 10.73 13.47
C GLU A 512 -7.38 11.90 13.12
N LYS A 513 -6.63 12.40 14.09
CA LYS A 513 -5.71 13.54 13.94
C LYS A 513 -4.31 13.13 14.34
N LEU A 514 -3.35 13.51 13.51
CA LEU A 514 -1.93 13.35 13.80
C LEU A 514 -1.22 14.69 13.79
N THR A 515 -0.39 14.92 14.81
CA THR A 515 0.65 15.95 14.82
C THR A 515 2.01 15.29 14.94
N ALA A 516 2.90 15.58 14.01
CA ALA A 516 4.25 15.06 13.98
C ALA A 516 5.29 16.17 14.14
N TYR A 517 6.33 15.87 14.91
CA TYR A 517 7.53 16.66 15.09
C TYR A 517 8.69 15.85 14.54
N SER A 518 9.48 16.42 13.64
CA SER A 518 10.65 15.77 13.05
C SER A 518 11.86 16.68 13.11
N ILE A 519 13.02 16.09 13.33
CA ILE A 519 14.32 16.72 13.15
C ILE A 519 15.18 15.78 12.32
N GLY A 520 15.82 16.29 11.27
CA GLY A 520 16.60 15.45 10.38
C GLY A 520 17.83 16.14 9.82
N SER A 521 18.69 15.32 9.27
CA SER A 521 19.89 15.74 8.55
C SER A 521 20.09 14.90 7.31
N LYS A 522 20.42 15.55 6.19
CA LYS A 522 20.74 14.91 4.91
C LYS A 522 22.12 15.32 4.48
N ASN A 523 22.97 14.35 4.23
CA ASN A 523 24.39 14.60 4.08
C ASN A 523 24.99 13.77 2.94
N ARG A 524 26.01 14.34 2.28
CA ARG A 524 26.91 13.64 1.37
C ARG A 524 28.35 13.89 1.78
N PHE A 525 29.07 12.82 1.98
CA PHE A 525 30.46 12.80 2.44
C PHE A 525 31.37 12.06 1.47
N LEU A 526 32.67 12.10 1.69
CA LEU A 526 33.69 11.33 0.97
C LEU A 526 33.63 11.58 -0.54
N ASP A 527 33.62 12.85 -0.95
CA ASP A 527 33.50 13.27 -2.37
C ASP A 527 32.28 12.67 -3.07
N ASN A 528 31.12 12.74 -2.39
CA ASN A 528 29.83 12.23 -2.87
C ASN A 528 29.74 10.69 -2.98
N ARG A 529 30.61 9.93 -2.27
CA ARG A 529 30.58 8.46 -2.24
C ARG A 529 29.75 7.91 -1.08
N LEU A 530 29.46 8.69 -0.05
CA LEU A 530 28.64 8.32 1.09
C LEU A 530 27.49 9.32 1.23
N GLN A 531 26.26 8.83 1.09
CA GLN A 531 25.04 9.53 1.51
C GLN A 531 24.58 8.97 2.85
N LEU A 532 24.30 9.87 3.80
CA LEU A 532 23.77 9.51 5.12
C LEU A 532 22.67 10.50 5.48
N ASN A 533 21.44 10.01 5.53
CA ASN A 533 20.27 10.77 5.96
C ASN A 533 19.74 10.17 7.26
N VAL A 534 19.49 11.01 8.26
CA VAL A 534 19.00 10.58 9.59
C VAL A 534 17.83 11.47 9.97
N GLU A 535 16.78 10.88 10.52
CA GLU A 535 15.63 11.60 11.08
C GLU A 535 15.24 11.01 12.44
N GLY A 536 15.03 11.87 13.43
CA GLY A 536 14.31 11.56 14.65
C GLY A 536 12.91 12.15 14.59
N PHE A 537 11.91 11.42 15.06
CA PHE A 537 10.52 11.84 14.98
C PHE A 537 9.71 11.48 16.22
N TYR A 538 8.67 12.28 16.48
CA TYR A 538 7.64 12.04 17.48
C TYR A 538 6.27 12.40 16.93
N TRP A 539 5.33 11.42 16.92
CA TRP A 539 3.97 11.54 16.42
C TRP A 539 2.98 11.40 17.56
N ASN A 540 2.00 12.28 17.62
CA ASN A 540 0.93 12.26 18.61
C ASN A 540 -0.41 12.15 17.92
N TYR A 541 -1.13 11.06 18.20
CA TYR A 541 -2.46 10.76 17.68
C TYR A 541 -3.53 11.12 18.70
N ILE A 542 -4.62 11.70 18.19
CA ILE A 542 -5.85 11.97 18.92
C ILE A 542 -7.01 11.40 18.13
N ASP A 543 -7.99 10.80 18.82
CA ASP A 543 -9.10 10.09 18.20
C ASP A 543 -8.61 8.96 17.26
N HIS A 544 -7.57 8.24 17.66
CA HIS A 544 -7.00 7.13 16.87
C HIS A 544 -8.11 6.15 16.49
N GLN A 545 -8.15 5.74 15.22
CA GLN A 545 -9.16 4.84 14.67
C GLN A 545 -8.62 3.42 14.60
N GLU A 546 -9.31 2.48 15.22
CA GLU A 546 -9.03 1.04 15.11
C GLU A 546 -10.28 0.26 14.74
N ASN A 547 -10.07 -0.90 14.13
CA ASN A 547 -11.11 -1.81 13.72
C ASN A 547 -11.26 -2.94 14.75
N ASN A 548 -12.45 -3.09 15.30
CA ASN A 548 -12.77 -4.14 16.27
C ASN A 548 -13.94 -4.98 15.74
N LEU A 549 -13.92 -6.28 16.02
CA LEU A 549 -15.05 -7.16 15.72
C LEU A 549 -16.13 -6.97 16.77
N LEU A 550 -17.26 -6.40 16.39
CA LEU A 550 -18.36 -6.06 17.29
C LEU A 550 -19.68 -6.67 16.80
N PRO A 551 -20.66 -6.92 17.72
CA PRO A 551 -21.98 -7.39 17.35
C PRO A 551 -22.76 -6.31 16.60
N LEU A 552 -23.60 -6.75 15.67
CA LEU A 552 -24.52 -5.92 14.89
C LEU A 552 -25.92 -5.92 15.51
N ASN A 553 -26.69 -4.86 15.25
CA ASN A 553 -28.09 -4.78 15.66
C ASN A 553 -28.98 -5.82 14.95
N SER A 554 -28.62 -6.20 13.72
CA SER A 554 -29.27 -7.27 12.94
C SER A 554 -28.97 -8.66 13.46
N GLY A 555 -28.03 -8.79 14.42
CA GLY A 555 -27.42 -10.05 14.84
C GLY A 555 -26.14 -10.37 14.06
N GLY A 556 -25.28 -11.23 14.60
CA GLY A 556 -23.97 -11.52 14.05
C GLY A 556 -22.91 -10.48 14.43
N PHE A 557 -21.82 -10.46 13.68
CA PHE A 557 -20.64 -9.65 13.98
C PHE A 557 -20.11 -8.99 12.71
N SER A 558 -19.57 -7.80 12.85
CA SER A 558 -18.82 -7.12 11.78
C SER A 558 -17.62 -6.39 12.33
N VAL A 559 -16.71 -6.07 11.44
CA VAL A 559 -15.56 -5.21 11.73
C VAL A 559 -16.02 -3.75 11.74
N ILE A 560 -15.95 -3.12 12.90
CA ILE A 560 -16.42 -1.77 13.16
C ILE A 560 -15.23 -0.87 13.45
N THR A 561 -15.17 0.28 12.77
CA THR A 561 -14.19 1.32 13.06
C THR A 561 -14.64 2.16 14.26
N GLN A 562 -13.75 2.30 15.24
CA GLN A 562 -13.99 3.08 16.46
C GLN A 562 -12.83 4.05 16.71
N ASN A 563 -13.13 5.18 17.37
CA ASN A 563 -12.09 6.04 17.95
C ASN A 563 -11.73 5.51 19.33
N ILE A 564 -10.53 4.94 19.47
CA ILE A 564 -10.09 4.22 20.67
C ILE A 564 -9.32 5.08 21.68
N GLY A 565 -8.95 6.31 21.33
CA GLY A 565 -8.29 7.22 22.24
C GLY A 565 -7.05 7.88 21.67
N LYS A 566 -5.93 7.76 22.37
CA LYS A 566 -4.65 8.41 22.03
C LYS A 566 -3.57 7.39 21.82
N SER A 567 -2.62 7.75 20.97
CA SER A 567 -1.42 6.92 20.77
C SER A 567 -0.23 7.78 20.35
N SER A 568 0.94 7.26 20.57
CA SER A 568 2.20 7.92 20.25
C SER A 568 3.13 7.00 19.47
N VAL A 569 3.89 7.59 18.55
CA VAL A 569 4.91 6.90 17.76
C VAL A 569 6.17 7.74 17.81
N LYS A 570 7.28 7.16 18.24
CA LYS A 570 8.59 7.84 18.26
C LYS A 570 9.65 6.92 17.72
N GLY A 571 10.67 7.49 17.11
CA GLY A 571 11.73 6.68 16.56
C GLY A 571 12.83 7.46 15.88
N VAL A 572 13.76 6.69 15.32
CA VAL A 572 14.87 7.20 14.53
C VAL A 572 14.96 6.35 13.26
N SER A 573 15.10 7.01 12.11
CA SER A 573 15.41 6.35 10.83
C SER A 573 16.74 6.84 10.27
N ALA A 574 17.46 5.94 9.58
CA ALA A 574 18.68 6.25 8.86
C ALA A 574 18.66 5.59 7.49
N ASP A 575 18.94 6.39 6.45
CA ASP A 575 19.14 5.92 5.07
C ASP A 575 20.61 6.12 4.67
N ILE A 576 21.28 5.04 4.30
CA ILE A 576 22.70 5.00 3.95
C ILE A 576 22.82 4.50 2.51
N LEU A 577 23.59 5.22 1.68
CA LEU A 577 24.05 4.75 0.40
C LEU A 577 25.55 5.01 0.32
N PHE A 578 26.33 3.95 0.11
CA PHE A 578 27.80 4.02 0.10
C PHE A 578 28.40 3.35 -1.12
N ARG A 579 29.16 4.11 -1.89
CA ARG A 579 29.91 3.65 -3.06
C ARG A 579 31.41 3.85 -2.81
N PRO A 580 32.07 2.92 -2.07
CA PRO A 580 33.50 3.06 -1.77
C PRO A 580 34.37 3.04 -3.04
N THR A 581 33.95 2.27 -4.05
CA THR A 581 34.54 2.21 -5.39
C THR A 581 33.42 2.28 -6.45
N PRO A 582 33.74 2.53 -7.73
CA PRO A 582 32.75 2.45 -8.81
C PRO A 582 32.12 1.05 -8.97
N ALA A 583 32.81 0.00 -8.50
CA ALA A 583 32.34 -1.38 -8.56
C ALA A 583 31.42 -1.77 -7.41
N ASP A 584 31.47 -1.06 -6.28
CA ASP A 584 30.79 -1.43 -5.05
C ASP A 584 29.66 -0.48 -4.74
N THR A 585 28.47 -1.02 -4.48
CA THR A 585 27.33 -0.27 -3.96
C THR A 585 26.76 -0.97 -2.73
N PHE A 586 26.75 -0.28 -1.61
CA PHE A 586 26.12 -0.73 -0.37
C PHE A 586 24.98 0.22 -0.03
N SER A 587 23.79 -0.31 0.30
CA SER A 587 22.70 0.47 0.86
C SER A 587 22.18 -0.13 2.16
N ALA A 588 21.76 0.70 3.09
CA ALA A 588 21.06 0.27 4.30
C ALA A 588 20.00 1.30 4.69
N GLN A 589 18.83 0.82 5.05
CA GLN A 589 17.77 1.57 5.67
C GLN A 589 17.50 0.95 7.03
N ILE A 590 17.59 1.74 8.07
CA ILE A 590 17.47 1.30 9.47
C ILE A 590 16.38 2.13 10.11
N GLU A 591 15.46 1.47 10.80
CA GLU A 591 14.42 2.14 11.56
C GLU A 591 14.29 1.53 12.96
N TYR A 592 14.37 2.36 13.98
CA TYR A 592 13.97 2.08 15.35
C TYR A 592 12.64 2.76 15.63
N LEU A 593 11.68 2.01 16.17
CA LEU A 593 10.30 2.44 16.35
C LEU A 593 9.77 2.03 17.73
N ASP A 594 9.25 2.99 18.49
CA ASP A 594 8.41 2.76 19.66
C ASP A 594 7.02 3.35 19.37
N ALA A 595 6.07 2.50 19.05
CA ALA A 595 4.69 2.85 18.69
C ALA A 595 3.73 2.20 19.69
N THR A 596 3.03 3.00 20.48
CA THR A 596 2.25 2.53 21.63
C THR A 596 0.89 3.20 21.68
N PHE A 597 -0.13 2.44 22.04
CA PHE A 597 -1.45 2.96 22.39
C PHE A 597 -1.42 3.53 23.80
N ASP A 598 -1.41 4.86 23.93
CA ASP A 598 -1.48 5.53 25.24
C ASP A 598 -2.85 5.27 25.92
N SER A 599 -3.89 5.17 25.11
CA SER A 599 -5.24 4.77 25.52
C SER A 599 -5.90 3.96 24.39
N TYR A 600 -6.25 2.73 24.68
CA TYR A 600 -7.01 1.84 23.80
C TYR A 600 -8.08 1.12 24.62
N VAL A 601 -9.25 1.74 24.70
CA VAL A 601 -10.35 1.24 25.52
C VAL A 601 -11.61 1.21 24.68
N TYR A 602 -12.33 0.08 24.72
CA TYR A 602 -13.62 -0.07 24.09
C TYR A 602 -14.55 -0.94 24.94
N ASP A 603 -15.84 -0.73 24.80
CA ASP A 603 -16.85 -1.46 25.54
C ASP A 603 -17.59 -2.41 24.60
N VAL A 604 -17.83 -3.66 25.05
CA VAL A 604 -18.51 -4.70 24.29
C VAL A 604 -19.58 -5.37 25.15
N ALA A 605 -20.59 -5.98 24.51
CA ALA A 605 -21.56 -6.79 25.23
C ALA A 605 -20.89 -8.03 25.82
N ASN A 606 -21.32 -8.48 27.01
CA ASN A 606 -20.68 -9.58 27.75
C ASN A 606 -20.64 -10.89 26.96
N ASN A 607 -21.63 -11.15 26.11
CA ASN A 607 -21.67 -12.38 25.29
C ASN A 607 -20.59 -12.45 24.22
N VAL A 608 -19.95 -11.31 23.87
CA VAL A 608 -18.89 -11.21 22.90
C VAL A 608 -17.59 -10.68 23.48
N ALA A 609 -17.57 -10.39 24.79
CA ALA A 609 -16.36 -9.97 25.48
C ALA A 609 -15.28 -11.04 25.33
N PRO A 610 -14.06 -10.67 24.86
CA PRO A 610 -12.99 -11.65 24.71
C PRO A 610 -12.54 -12.16 26.08
N THR A 611 -12.17 -13.43 26.16
CA THR A 611 -11.60 -14.01 27.39
C THR A 611 -10.15 -13.62 27.52
N GLU A 612 -9.80 -12.95 28.62
CA GLU A 612 -8.42 -12.55 28.94
C GLU A 612 -7.50 -13.78 28.97
N GLY A 613 -6.32 -13.63 28.37
CA GLY A 613 -5.30 -14.66 28.26
C GLY A 613 -5.51 -15.70 27.15
N THR A 614 -6.73 -15.91 26.70
CA THR A 614 -7.03 -16.88 25.62
C THR A 614 -7.52 -16.25 24.33
N ARG A 615 -8.35 -15.22 24.42
CA ARG A 615 -8.86 -14.47 23.26
C ARG A 615 -8.25 -13.08 23.14
N THR A 616 -7.74 -12.53 24.22
CA THR A 616 -7.05 -11.24 24.22
C THR A 616 -5.95 -11.19 25.26
N GLY A 617 -4.86 -10.52 24.94
CA GLY A 617 -3.82 -10.12 25.91
C GLY A 617 -4.11 -8.77 26.56
N CYS A 618 -5.31 -8.21 26.36
CA CYS A 618 -5.80 -6.99 27.00
C CYS A 618 -6.55 -7.34 28.29
N THR A 619 -6.71 -6.38 29.19
CA THR A 619 -7.49 -6.56 30.41
C THR A 619 -8.99 -6.46 30.11
N VAL A 620 -9.78 -7.38 30.65
CA VAL A 620 -11.23 -7.41 30.45
C VAL A 620 -11.93 -7.23 31.80
N THR A 621 -12.74 -6.18 31.91
CA THR A 621 -13.47 -5.85 33.15
C THR A 621 -14.97 -5.82 32.88
N GLN A 622 -15.74 -6.68 33.56
CA GLN A 622 -17.19 -6.62 33.47
C GLN A 622 -17.71 -5.36 34.18
N LEU A 623 -18.40 -4.49 33.45
CA LEU A 623 -18.98 -3.24 33.95
C LEU A 623 -20.40 -3.45 34.49
N SER A 624 -21.18 -4.29 33.81
CA SER A 624 -22.52 -4.65 34.25
C SER A 624 -22.80 -6.14 34.00
N PRO A 625 -23.53 -6.83 34.91
CA PRO A 625 -23.90 -8.23 34.73
C PRO A 625 -24.96 -8.38 33.64
N ASN A 626 -25.12 -9.60 33.14
CA ASN A 626 -26.25 -9.93 32.29
C ASN A 626 -27.55 -9.88 33.09
N GLY A 627 -28.57 -9.28 32.53
CA GLY A 627 -29.91 -9.24 33.09
C GLY A 627 -30.73 -10.50 32.70
N PRO A 628 -31.88 -10.72 33.32
CA PRO A 628 -32.80 -11.78 32.93
C PRO A 628 -33.36 -11.52 31.51
N PRO A 629 -33.84 -12.57 30.80
CA PRO A 629 -34.53 -12.39 29.54
C PRO A 629 -35.73 -11.44 29.71
N THR A 630 -35.87 -10.51 28.74
CA THR A 630 -36.99 -9.55 28.74
C THR A 630 -38.33 -10.18 28.35
N THR A 631 -38.29 -11.38 27.73
CA THR A 631 -39.45 -12.17 27.38
C THR A 631 -39.26 -13.64 27.82
N PRO A 632 -40.31 -14.38 28.19
CA PRO A 632 -40.19 -15.81 28.50
C PRO A 632 -39.62 -16.58 27.29
N GLY A 633 -38.49 -17.27 27.49
CA GLY A 633 -37.80 -18.02 26.45
C GLY A 633 -36.90 -17.14 25.52
N GLY A 634 -36.81 -15.84 25.78
CA GLY A 634 -35.93 -14.94 25.07
C GLY A 634 -34.46 -15.01 25.51
N LEU A 635 -33.55 -14.36 24.76
CA LEU A 635 -32.17 -14.23 25.18
C LEU A 635 -32.06 -13.29 26.41
N PRO A 636 -31.08 -13.51 27.30
CA PRO A 636 -30.81 -12.58 28.39
C PRO A 636 -30.42 -11.22 27.85
N THR A 637 -30.75 -10.16 28.58
CA THR A 637 -30.20 -8.83 28.30
C THR A 637 -28.71 -8.91 28.66
N PHE A 638 -27.83 -8.71 27.67
CA PHE A 638 -26.40 -8.77 27.94
C PHE A 638 -25.93 -7.47 28.62
N GLY A 639 -25.18 -7.63 29.70
CA GLY A 639 -24.41 -6.54 30.30
C GLY A 639 -23.24 -6.12 29.41
N THR A 640 -22.40 -5.23 29.94
CA THR A 640 -21.26 -4.66 29.22
C THR A 640 -19.96 -5.02 29.89
N SER A 641 -18.96 -5.35 29.11
CA SER A 641 -17.56 -5.50 29.53
C SER A 641 -16.70 -4.45 28.83
N ARG A 642 -15.69 -3.98 29.54
CA ARG A 642 -14.64 -3.09 29.02
C ARG A 642 -13.40 -3.89 28.68
N VAL A 643 -12.86 -3.67 27.50
CA VAL A 643 -11.58 -4.18 27.05
C VAL A 643 -10.58 -3.02 27.04
N ASP A 644 -9.47 -3.18 27.77
CA ASP A 644 -8.40 -2.19 27.89
C ASP A 644 -7.08 -2.76 27.39
N CYS A 645 -6.63 -2.25 26.23
CA CYS A 645 -5.38 -2.58 25.59
C CYS A 645 -4.37 -1.40 25.70
N SER A 646 -4.59 -0.46 26.60
CA SER A 646 -3.68 0.67 26.82
C SER A 646 -2.27 0.19 27.18
N GLY A 647 -1.24 0.84 26.65
CA GLY A 647 0.15 0.44 26.80
C GLY A 647 0.61 -0.69 25.87
N LYS A 648 -0.26 -1.27 25.04
CA LYS A 648 0.14 -2.26 24.03
C LYS A 648 0.80 -1.59 22.83
N PRO A 649 1.77 -2.27 22.17
CA PRO A 649 2.39 -1.76 20.95
C PRO A 649 1.40 -1.75 19.79
N PHE A 650 1.65 -0.93 18.77
CA PHE A 650 0.92 -1.03 17.51
C PHE A 650 1.14 -2.40 16.86
N THR A 651 0.14 -2.87 16.14
CA THR A 651 0.29 -4.09 15.32
C THR A 651 1.14 -3.79 14.08
N ARG A 652 1.92 -4.79 13.65
CA ARG A 652 2.82 -4.68 12.48
C ARG A 652 3.83 -3.53 12.60
N ALA A 653 4.19 -3.20 13.81
CA ALA A 653 5.17 -2.18 14.18
C ALA A 653 6.38 -2.84 14.86
N PRO A 654 7.28 -3.47 14.09
CA PRO A 654 8.51 -3.99 14.67
C PRO A 654 9.32 -2.86 15.29
N GLU A 655 9.86 -3.08 16.49
CA GLU A 655 10.69 -2.11 17.18
C GLU A 655 11.97 -1.79 16.38
N PHE A 656 12.46 -2.77 15.63
CA PHE A 656 13.65 -2.64 14.79
C PHE A 656 13.44 -3.28 13.43
N SER A 657 13.71 -2.52 12.36
CA SER A 657 13.69 -3.00 10.98
C SER A 657 14.89 -2.50 10.18
N VAL A 658 15.47 -3.40 9.39
CA VAL A 658 16.60 -3.10 8.51
C VAL A 658 16.36 -3.70 7.14
N ASN A 659 16.49 -2.87 6.10
CA ASN A 659 16.65 -3.33 4.73
C ASN A 659 18.06 -2.96 4.26
N THR A 660 18.84 -3.93 3.84
CA THR A 660 20.22 -3.69 3.40
C THR A 660 20.50 -4.42 2.10
N SER A 661 21.36 -3.85 1.27
CA SER A 661 21.83 -4.50 0.05
C SER A 661 23.28 -4.20 -0.22
N TYR A 662 23.95 -5.14 -0.89
CA TYR A 662 25.29 -4.99 -1.41
C TYR A 662 25.35 -5.53 -2.84
N GLN A 663 26.02 -4.81 -3.72
CA GLN A 663 26.30 -5.20 -5.09
C GLN A 663 27.76 -4.96 -5.41
N HIS A 664 28.35 -5.93 -6.13
CA HIS A 664 29.69 -5.78 -6.70
C HIS A 664 29.67 -6.06 -8.21
N ARG A 665 30.27 -5.17 -8.98
CA ARG A 665 30.39 -5.23 -10.43
C ARG A 665 31.79 -5.66 -10.82
N PHE A 666 31.92 -6.84 -11.43
CA PHE A 666 33.16 -7.38 -12.00
C PHE A 666 33.24 -7.02 -13.47
N GLU A 667 34.16 -6.14 -13.86
CA GLU A 667 34.38 -5.78 -15.25
C GLU A 667 35.08 -6.88 -16.02
N LEU A 668 34.49 -7.33 -17.14
CA LEU A 668 35.02 -8.39 -17.99
C LEU A 668 35.75 -7.86 -19.24
N GLY A 669 35.83 -6.54 -19.40
CA GLY A 669 36.35 -5.88 -20.60
C GLY A 669 35.33 -5.81 -21.74
N GLY A 670 35.48 -4.82 -22.64
CA GLY A 670 34.55 -4.56 -23.73
C GLY A 670 33.14 -4.20 -23.25
N ASP A 671 33.01 -3.38 -22.21
CA ASP A 671 31.76 -2.94 -21.60
C ASP A 671 30.84 -4.08 -21.09
N ARG A 672 31.40 -5.26 -20.78
CA ARG A 672 30.66 -6.38 -20.20
C ARG A 672 30.98 -6.49 -18.73
N ALA A 673 30.00 -6.90 -17.94
CA ALA A 673 30.19 -7.11 -16.51
C ALA A 673 29.43 -8.31 -15.98
N ILE A 674 29.90 -8.85 -14.86
CA ILE A 674 29.11 -9.67 -13.95
C ILE A 674 28.78 -8.82 -12.72
N VAL A 675 27.52 -8.75 -12.35
CA VAL A 675 27.08 -8.09 -11.12
C VAL A 675 26.56 -9.15 -10.15
N ALA A 676 27.18 -9.25 -8.99
CA ALA A 676 26.72 -10.09 -7.89
C ALA A 676 26.03 -9.23 -6.84
N GLY A 677 24.80 -9.58 -6.48
CA GLY A 677 23.98 -8.87 -5.55
C GLY A 677 23.50 -9.73 -4.39
N ALA A 678 23.35 -9.12 -3.23
CA ALA A 678 22.67 -9.68 -2.06
C ALA A 678 21.86 -8.59 -1.37
N ASP A 679 20.65 -8.91 -0.96
CA ASP A 679 19.85 -8.04 -0.11
C ASP A 679 19.23 -8.81 1.04
N ALA A 680 18.96 -8.11 2.14
CA ALA A 680 18.36 -8.69 3.33
C ALA A 680 17.34 -7.74 3.96
N GLN A 681 16.21 -8.33 4.38
CA GLN A 681 15.21 -7.70 5.24
C GLN A 681 15.26 -8.35 6.62
N ILE A 682 15.52 -7.57 7.66
CA ILE A 682 15.60 -8.00 9.05
C ILE A 682 14.55 -7.27 9.86
N SER A 683 13.80 -7.98 10.68
CA SER A 683 12.74 -7.41 11.52
C SER A 683 12.75 -8.02 12.92
N SER A 684 12.57 -7.21 13.94
CA SER A 684 12.21 -7.71 15.28
C SER A 684 10.80 -8.32 15.28
N SER A 685 10.45 -9.02 16.35
CA SER A 685 9.10 -9.58 16.51
C SER A 685 8.04 -8.48 16.65
N TYR A 686 6.80 -8.79 16.20
CA TYR A 686 5.66 -7.89 16.32
C TYR A 686 4.35 -8.67 16.39
N PHE A 687 3.30 -8.09 16.96
CA PHE A 687 1.95 -8.61 16.84
C PHE A 687 1.35 -8.20 15.49
N PHE A 688 0.67 -9.12 14.82
CA PHE A 688 0.01 -8.83 13.55
C PHE A 688 -1.53 -8.66 13.68
N THR A 689 -2.09 -8.90 14.89
CA THR A 689 -3.49 -8.60 15.23
C THR A 689 -3.56 -7.84 16.56
N THR A 690 -4.67 -7.13 16.79
CA THR A 690 -4.96 -6.38 18.02
C THR A 690 -5.40 -7.25 19.21
N ASP A 691 -5.43 -8.56 19.04
CA ASP A 691 -5.77 -9.50 20.11
C ASP A 691 -4.63 -9.67 21.13
N TYR A 692 -3.37 -9.40 20.74
CA TYR A 692 -2.18 -9.48 21.59
C TYR A 692 -1.97 -10.82 22.30
N ILE A 693 -2.45 -11.93 21.71
CA ILE A 693 -2.14 -13.29 22.17
C ILE A 693 -0.87 -13.79 21.50
N GLU A 694 -0.16 -14.73 22.14
CA GLU A 694 1.17 -15.19 21.62
C GLU A 694 1.05 -15.82 20.23
N ALA A 695 -0.05 -16.51 19.92
CA ALA A 695 -0.31 -17.07 18.60
C ALA A 695 -0.39 -16.00 17.47
N ALA A 696 -0.70 -14.74 17.83
CA ALA A 696 -0.79 -13.60 16.93
C ALA A 696 0.55 -12.83 16.80
N LYS A 697 1.65 -13.41 17.28
CA LYS A 697 2.96 -12.80 17.22
C LYS A 697 3.80 -13.39 16.10
N GLN A 698 4.30 -12.52 15.22
CA GLN A 698 5.36 -12.88 14.28
C GLN A 698 6.70 -12.81 15.03
N PRO A 699 7.48 -13.89 15.12
CA PRO A 699 8.85 -13.86 15.64
C PRO A 699 9.76 -12.95 14.82
N ALA A 700 10.92 -12.58 15.37
CA ALA A 700 11.96 -11.90 14.60
C ALA A 700 12.40 -12.78 13.42
N PHE A 701 12.68 -12.16 12.27
CA PHE A 701 13.06 -12.88 11.06
C PHE A 701 14.11 -12.13 10.24
N ALA A 702 14.78 -12.88 9.34
CA ALA A 702 15.67 -12.35 8.33
C ALA A 702 15.42 -13.07 7.00
N ILE A 703 14.95 -12.31 6.00
CA ILE A 703 14.82 -12.79 4.62
C ILE A 703 16.04 -12.32 3.83
N VAL A 704 16.75 -13.25 3.21
CA VAL A 704 17.94 -12.97 2.38
C VAL A 704 17.65 -13.35 0.94
N ASN A 705 18.04 -12.49 0.01
CA ASN A 705 17.94 -12.70 -1.43
C ASN A 705 19.32 -12.60 -2.08
N LEU A 706 19.53 -13.35 -3.14
CA LEU A 706 20.79 -13.37 -3.91
C LEU A 706 20.47 -13.23 -5.39
N ASP A 707 21.31 -12.52 -6.12
CA ASP A 707 21.26 -12.43 -7.58
C ASP A 707 22.67 -12.41 -8.20
N LEU A 708 22.73 -12.94 -9.41
CA LEU A 708 23.93 -12.91 -10.24
C LEU A 708 23.52 -12.56 -11.68
N SER A 709 24.03 -11.44 -12.18
CA SER A 709 23.66 -10.89 -13.48
C SER A 709 24.86 -10.81 -14.40
N TYR A 710 24.74 -11.33 -15.63
CA TYR A 710 25.65 -10.99 -16.72
C TYR A 710 25.05 -9.80 -17.49
N ARG A 711 25.83 -8.75 -17.68
CA ARG A 711 25.46 -7.55 -18.43
C ARG A 711 26.24 -7.44 -19.74
N ALA A 712 25.53 -7.28 -20.84
CA ALA A 712 26.09 -7.08 -22.17
C ALA A 712 26.68 -5.67 -22.35
N PRO A 713 27.49 -5.42 -23.40
CA PRO A 713 28.05 -4.11 -23.66
C PRO A 713 27.01 -2.98 -23.69
N GLY A 714 27.27 -1.90 -22.94
CA GLY A 714 26.36 -0.76 -22.82
C GLY A 714 25.05 -1.08 -22.11
N ASP A 715 25.02 -2.14 -21.30
CA ASP A 715 23.85 -2.63 -20.55
C ASP A 715 22.58 -2.81 -21.43
N ARG A 716 22.76 -3.09 -22.74
CA ARG A 716 21.64 -3.27 -23.69
C ARG A 716 20.75 -4.45 -23.35
N TRP A 717 21.33 -5.49 -22.75
CA TRP A 717 20.59 -6.63 -22.18
C TRP A 717 21.38 -7.24 -21.02
N ALA A 718 20.65 -7.86 -20.12
CA ALA A 718 21.23 -8.59 -19.00
C ALA A 718 20.49 -9.90 -18.76
N ILE A 719 21.21 -10.95 -18.35
CA ILE A 719 20.61 -12.19 -17.84
C ILE A 719 20.95 -12.31 -16.38
N THR A 720 19.92 -12.42 -15.55
CA THR A 720 20.03 -12.49 -14.08
C THR A 720 19.44 -13.79 -13.59
N GLY A 721 20.25 -14.63 -12.92
CA GLY A 721 19.76 -15.71 -12.07
C GLY A 721 19.54 -15.19 -10.66
N TYR A 722 18.43 -15.55 -10.02
CA TYR A 722 18.11 -15.08 -8.67
C TYR A 722 17.54 -16.19 -7.77
N VAL A 723 17.72 -16.01 -6.47
CA VAL A 723 17.05 -16.78 -5.41
C VAL A 723 16.51 -15.79 -4.39
N ARG A 724 15.22 -15.85 -4.12
CA ARG A 724 14.51 -15.05 -3.11
C ARG A 724 14.21 -15.93 -1.91
N ASN A 725 14.30 -15.34 -0.71
CA ASN A 725 14.11 -16.07 0.55
C ASN A 725 14.99 -17.34 0.61
N VAL A 726 16.31 -17.17 0.54
CA VAL A 726 17.29 -18.28 0.44
C VAL A 726 17.15 -19.27 1.59
N THR A 727 16.84 -18.76 2.78
CA THR A 727 16.68 -19.55 4.02
C THR A 727 15.32 -20.22 4.15
N ASP A 728 14.37 -19.92 3.25
CA ASP A 728 12.99 -20.40 3.28
C ASP A 728 12.24 -20.00 4.58
N GLU A 729 12.49 -18.77 5.03
CA GLU A 729 11.90 -18.22 6.23
C GLU A 729 10.38 -18.06 6.07
N VAL A 730 9.62 -18.57 7.04
CA VAL A 730 8.14 -18.47 7.04
C VAL A 730 7.70 -17.25 7.81
N VAL A 731 7.13 -16.27 7.12
CA VAL A 731 6.70 -15.01 7.70
C VAL A 731 5.19 -14.83 7.55
N ARG A 732 4.51 -14.66 8.69
CA ARG A 732 3.09 -14.31 8.75
C ARG A 732 2.94 -12.83 8.42
N ASN A 733 2.12 -12.53 7.43
CA ASN A 733 2.00 -11.19 6.90
C ASN A 733 0.81 -10.43 7.50
N SER A 734 -0.36 -11.06 7.51
CA SER A 734 -1.58 -10.52 8.13
C SER A 734 -2.39 -11.67 8.74
N GLY A 735 -3.39 -11.34 9.54
CA GLY A 735 -4.23 -12.37 10.12
C GLY A 735 -5.33 -11.79 11.00
N SER A 736 -6.18 -12.70 11.48
CA SER A 736 -7.24 -12.41 12.43
C SER A 736 -7.48 -13.61 13.34
N GLN A 737 -8.02 -13.35 14.53
CA GLN A 737 -8.50 -14.42 15.39
C GLN A 737 -9.83 -14.99 14.86
N HIS A 738 -10.01 -16.29 14.96
CA HIS A 738 -11.28 -16.93 14.66
C HIS A 738 -12.36 -16.47 15.65
N SER A 739 -13.48 -15.98 15.13
CA SER A 739 -14.55 -15.37 15.95
C SER A 739 -15.14 -16.35 16.99
N PHE A 740 -15.12 -17.66 16.71
CA PHE A 740 -15.78 -18.68 17.53
C PHE A 740 -14.84 -19.64 18.25
N ILE A 741 -13.58 -19.78 17.77
CA ILE A 741 -12.60 -20.71 18.37
C ILE A 741 -11.52 -19.90 19.10
N PRO A 742 -11.50 -19.93 20.45
CA PRO A 742 -10.49 -19.20 21.21
C PRO A 742 -9.07 -19.67 20.88
N GLY A 743 -8.15 -18.70 20.70
CA GLY A 743 -6.74 -18.99 20.47
C GLY A 743 -6.39 -19.48 19.06
N LEU A 744 -7.36 -19.69 18.18
CA LEU A 744 -7.12 -20.00 16.78
C LEU A 744 -6.93 -18.70 16.00
N ILE A 745 -5.75 -18.55 15.40
CA ILE A 745 -5.40 -17.42 14.53
C ILE A 745 -5.32 -17.92 13.09
N TYR A 746 -5.87 -17.18 12.18
CA TYR A 746 -5.63 -17.32 10.75
C TYR A 746 -4.65 -16.28 10.29
N ALA A 747 -3.65 -16.67 9.52
CA ALA A 747 -2.64 -15.78 8.98
C ALA A 747 -2.45 -16.01 7.48
N THR A 748 -2.15 -14.94 6.73
CA THR A 748 -1.58 -15.04 5.39
C THR A 748 -0.06 -15.13 5.51
N LEU A 749 0.58 -15.87 4.59
CA LEU A 749 2.03 -16.05 4.57
C LEU A 749 2.67 -15.24 3.45
N ARG A 750 3.91 -14.81 3.65
CA ARG A 750 4.75 -14.30 2.56
C ARG A 750 5.20 -15.47 1.68
N PRO A 751 5.63 -15.18 0.42
CA PRO A 751 6.15 -16.20 -0.47
C PRO A 751 7.26 -17.05 0.15
N PRO A 752 7.28 -18.38 -0.08
CA PRO A 752 8.41 -19.26 0.28
C PRO A 752 9.63 -18.95 -0.59
N ARG A 753 10.64 -19.78 -0.53
CA ARG A 753 11.81 -19.66 -1.41
C ARG A 753 11.42 -19.78 -2.88
N THR A 754 11.74 -18.73 -3.65
CA THR A 754 11.55 -18.71 -5.09
C THR A 754 12.90 -18.50 -5.80
N TYR A 755 13.02 -19.05 -7.01
CA TYR A 755 14.21 -18.88 -7.83
C TYR A 755 13.83 -18.85 -9.31
N GLY A 756 14.65 -18.19 -10.11
CA GLY A 756 14.36 -18.05 -11.52
C GLY A 756 15.49 -17.39 -12.30
N VAL A 757 15.17 -17.13 -13.56
CA VAL A 757 16.03 -16.41 -14.49
C VAL A 757 15.24 -15.29 -15.13
N ARG A 758 15.87 -14.11 -15.23
CA ARG A 758 15.30 -12.90 -15.86
C ARG A 758 16.24 -12.44 -16.98
N LEU A 759 15.64 -12.10 -18.11
CA LEU A 759 16.26 -11.38 -19.23
C LEU A 759 15.71 -9.96 -19.27
N ASP A 760 16.55 -8.98 -19.06
CA ASP A 760 16.24 -7.56 -19.22
C ASP A 760 16.80 -7.04 -20.55
N PHE A 761 16.10 -6.10 -21.21
CA PHE A 761 16.57 -5.45 -22.44
C PHE A 761 16.22 -3.96 -22.46
N ASN A 762 17.11 -3.16 -23.09
CA ASN A 762 16.97 -1.71 -23.22
C ASN A 762 17.61 -1.26 -24.55
N PHE A 763 16.81 -0.77 -25.51
CA PHE A 763 17.22 -0.41 -26.86
C PHE A 763 16.83 1.02 -27.22
#